data_b2762bd8af37bc01a950f6e765e5a161
#
_entry.id   b2762bd8af37bc01a950f6e765e5a161
#
_cell.length_a   1.000
_cell.length_b   1.000
_cell.length_c   1.000
_cell.angle_alpha   90.00
_cell.angle_beta   90.00
_cell.angle_gamma   90.00
#
_symmetry.space_group_name_H-M   'P 1'
#
loop_
_entity.id
_entity.type
_entity.pdbx_description
1 polymer ?
#
loop_
_entity_poly.entity_id
_entity_poly.type
_entity_poly.pdbx_seq_one_letter_code
_entity_poly.pdbx_strand_id
1 'polypeptide(L)'
;MRVLITLITTFSSCYLWAELPSGNTTITGDISITSDTQTMTIDQQSNQAIIEWNSFNIGENNTVTFQQPSSSSSTLNRVISGNPTTLAGALNANGKVFVVNENGVYFTPTATINTHSFAASTLSLSNDNFLNNIFSFSSSSQSSLQSIINKGSITTLDGGFTALLGGAINNEGTINANLGKLGLGAGKEITLDLSGDKFLQVAVPIELATTILDDENNDVKALIQHAGSSNAHTIDIDIGSAKTALNNAVFIPGNLVATTASQENGVITLGGSTAPINVLGNMTAKEGLVNIDAGLLSFTGKVDVSGEDSGDTNFASIGNIYLDGSIDASSTMAQGGNITLSSSNKIIQTSNSTLDTSGTEGGDINISAKNFETSGNIIAAGLNGVGGRLDIEASNKAILYTSNLDASGTSRGGLVRIGGAFQGSNDLTRTTAQEETFINRWGTLPSMKNAQFVFINKGAIIDVASSNGDAGTAIIWSDQETTMLGKILATGSIGGSVEISSKDTLRHIGLNDISISAGGHLLLDPKNITIGDVGTSKNWTYQSIIDSSADSAVDLTSFNMKNGWTHGDNFGASGVRLSGDGTKLGVLSRFDDGYNDSSYNYPAIYLFQFSDTNFSNPTLRGVIGKGYDALSGTYPVSYTHLTLPTTR
;
A
#
# COMPACT_ATOMS: atom_id res chain seq x y z
N MET A 1 50.16 -49.70 -16.84
CA MET A 1 50.19 -49.36 -15.42
C MET A 1 49.24 -48.17 -15.25
N ARG A 2 47.98 -48.46 -14.91
CA ARG A 2 46.94 -47.43 -14.69
C ARG A 2 46.92 -47.15 -13.19
N VAL A 3 47.25 -45.94 -12.79
CA VAL A 3 47.14 -45.47 -11.41
C VAL A 3 45.69 -45.02 -11.18
N LEU A 4 44.99 -45.73 -10.31
CA LEU A 4 43.66 -45.39 -9.84
C LEU A 4 43.84 -44.40 -8.67
N ILE A 5 43.52 -43.10 -8.89
CA ILE A 5 43.47 -42.11 -7.82
C ILE A 5 42.06 -42.16 -7.21
N THR A 6 41.97 -42.78 -6.04
CA THR A 6 40.73 -42.74 -5.25
C THR A 6 40.65 -41.37 -4.53
N LEU A 7 39.73 -40.54 -4.97
CA LEU A 7 39.40 -39.26 -4.31
C LEU A 7 38.58 -39.59 -3.05
N ILE A 8 39.21 -39.54 -1.87
CA ILE A 8 38.49 -39.63 -0.60
C ILE A 8 37.91 -38.24 -0.33
N THR A 9 36.61 -38.05 -0.62
CA THR A 9 35.86 -36.91 -0.13
C THR A 9 35.55 -37.11 1.35
N THR A 10 36.34 -36.49 2.20
CA THR A 10 35.98 -36.35 3.62
C THR A 10 34.77 -35.44 3.72
N PHE A 11 33.59 -36.04 3.90
CA PHE A 11 32.42 -35.30 4.42
C PHE A 11 32.82 -34.89 5.85
N SER A 12 33.19 -33.62 6.02
CA SER A 12 33.22 -32.99 7.33
C SER A 12 31.77 -32.85 7.76
N SER A 13 31.27 -33.87 8.47
CA SER A 13 30.02 -33.72 9.23
C SER A 13 30.31 -32.64 10.28
N CYS A 14 29.81 -31.44 10.05
CA CYS A 14 29.71 -30.43 11.08
C CYS A 14 28.78 -31.00 12.16
N TYR A 15 29.36 -31.63 13.17
CA TYR A 15 28.63 -31.98 14.39
C TYR A 15 28.23 -30.65 15.01
N LEU A 16 26.95 -30.23 14.83
CA LEU A 16 26.29 -29.23 15.67
C LEU A 16 26.31 -29.80 17.09
N TRP A 17 27.32 -29.39 17.86
CA TRP A 17 27.40 -29.73 19.27
C TRP A 17 26.11 -29.18 19.94
N ALA A 18 25.49 -30.00 20.79
CA ALA A 18 24.47 -29.55 21.66
C ALA A 18 25.00 -28.34 22.44
N GLU A 19 24.46 -27.17 22.16
CA GLU A 19 24.94 -25.92 22.74
C GLU A 19 23.87 -25.33 23.67
N LEU A 20 24.26 -25.12 24.92
CA LEU A 20 23.46 -24.37 25.91
C LEU A 20 24.17 -23.03 26.17
N PRO A 21 23.44 -22.01 26.63
CA PRO A 21 24.00 -20.73 27.05
C PRO A 21 25.19 -20.92 28.01
N SER A 22 26.24 -20.13 27.87
CA SER A 22 27.47 -20.31 28.61
C SER A 22 28.15 -19.01 29.04
N GLY A 23 28.97 -19.09 30.08
CA GLY A 23 29.74 -17.97 30.61
C GLY A 23 28.84 -16.91 31.25
N ASN A 24 27.89 -17.33 32.05
CA ASN A 24 26.96 -16.45 32.73
C ASN A 24 27.57 -15.72 33.92
N THR A 25 27.13 -14.46 34.10
CA THR A 25 27.38 -13.65 35.29
C THR A 25 26.06 -12.97 35.69
N THR A 26 25.56 -13.24 36.87
CA THR A 26 24.38 -12.55 37.41
C THR A 26 24.77 -11.16 37.89
N ILE A 27 24.23 -10.13 37.25
CA ILE A 27 24.48 -8.72 37.59
C ILE A 27 23.51 -8.25 38.68
N THR A 28 22.26 -8.67 38.60
CA THR A 28 21.19 -8.32 39.53
C THR A 28 20.19 -9.46 39.61
N GLY A 29 19.58 -9.64 40.75
CA GLY A 29 18.56 -10.63 40.99
C GLY A 29 19.06 -11.88 41.74
N ASP A 30 18.13 -12.66 42.25
CA ASP A 30 18.39 -13.97 42.91
C ASP A 30 18.10 -15.07 41.88
N ILE A 31 19.17 -15.70 41.39
CA ILE A 31 19.17 -16.64 40.28
C ILE A 31 19.95 -17.89 40.64
N SER A 32 19.38 -19.05 40.37
CA SER A 32 20.05 -20.34 40.40
C SER A 32 20.00 -20.96 38.99
N ILE A 33 21.15 -21.41 38.48
CA ILE A 33 21.25 -22.03 37.15
C ILE A 33 21.71 -23.48 37.32
N THR A 34 20.92 -24.40 36.79
CA THR A 34 21.25 -25.81 36.71
C THR A 34 21.20 -26.30 35.28
N SER A 35 22.17 -27.11 34.86
CA SER A 35 22.19 -27.64 33.50
C SER A 35 22.71 -29.05 33.44
N ASP A 36 22.21 -29.81 32.49
CA ASP A 36 22.77 -31.06 32.02
C ASP A 36 23.27 -30.90 30.54
N THR A 37 23.38 -31.97 29.78
CA THR A 37 23.87 -31.94 28.41
C THR A 37 22.88 -31.34 27.41
N GLN A 38 21.58 -31.32 27.72
CA GLN A 38 20.52 -30.92 26.80
C GLN A 38 19.58 -29.86 27.39
N THR A 39 19.54 -29.74 28.72
CA THR A 39 18.60 -28.85 29.38
C THR A 39 19.32 -27.87 30.32
N MET A 40 18.82 -26.65 30.37
CA MET A 40 19.22 -25.64 31.34
C MET A 40 17.99 -25.06 31.98
N THR A 41 17.96 -25.06 33.31
CA THR A 41 16.93 -24.41 34.10
C THR A 41 17.50 -23.20 34.83
N ILE A 42 16.88 -22.05 34.64
CA ILE A 42 17.20 -20.78 35.28
C ILE A 42 16.07 -20.49 36.24
N ASP A 43 16.31 -20.76 37.52
CA ASP A 43 15.35 -20.52 38.60
C ASP A 43 15.59 -19.13 39.19
N GLN A 44 14.61 -18.26 38.99
CA GLN A 44 14.64 -16.85 39.40
C GLN A 44 13.70 -16.67 40.60
N GLN A 45 14.22 -16.16 41.71
CA GLN A 45 13.45 -15.89 42.92
C GLN A 45 13.06 -14.40 43.05
N SER A 46 13.77 -13.52 42.35
CA SER A 46 13.47 -12.07 42.31
C SER A 46 12.51 -11.71 41.20
N ASN A 47 11.77 -10.60 41.30
CA ASN A 47 10.88 -10.14 40.25
C ASN A 47 11.62 -9.68 38.97
N GLN A 48 12.85 -9.18 39.14
CA GLN A 48 13.69 -8.79 38.04
C GLN A 48 15.08 -9.39 38.19
N ALA A 49 15.70 -9.76 37.06
CA ALA A 49 17.08 -10.25 37.06
C ALA A 49 17.80 -9.82 35.78
N ILE A 50 19.09 -9.63 35.87
CA ILE A 50 19.99 -9.31 34.77
C ILE A 50 21.12 -10.32 34.77
N ILE A 51 21.27 -11.03 33.65
CA ILE A 51 22.32 -12.01 33.42
C ILE A 51 23.11 -11.60 32.18
N GLU A 52 24.42 -11.50 32.32
CA GLU A 52 25.34 -11.37 31.20
C GLU A 52 25.87 -12.74 30.79
N TRP A 53 25.99 -12.97 29.49
CA TRP A 53 26.40 -14.23 28.89
C TRP A 53 27.55 -14.04 27.92
N ASN A 54 28.48 -14.99 27.86
CA ASN A 54 29.41 -15.06 26.76
C ASN A 54 28.74 -15.61 25.49
N SER A 55 27.83 -16.59 25.63
CA SER A 55 27.00 -17.11 24.55
C SER A 55 25.60 -17.40 25.09
N PHE A 56 24.57 -17.00 24.33
CA PHE A 56 23.17 -17.35 24.62
C PHE A 56 22.59 -18.15 23.42
N ASN A 57 23.36 -19.14 22.95
CA ASN A 57 22.89 -20.05 21.91
C ASN A 57 22.08 -21.20 22.52
N ILE A 58 21.09 -21.69 21.78
CA ILE A 58 20.31 -22.88 22.14
C ILE A 58 20.33 -23.81 20.93
N GLY A 59 21.05 -24.91 21.02
CA GLY A 59 21.15 -25.92 19.97
C GLY A 59 19.81 -26.62 19.71
N GLU A 60 19.62 -27.21 18.54
CA GLU A 60 18.36 -27.78 18.05
C GLU A 60 17.70 -28.77 19.04
N ASN A 61 18.49 -29.56 19.74
CA ASN A 61 17.99 -30.55 20.70
C ASN A 61 18.07 -30.08 22.16
N ASN A 62 18.28 -28.78 22.37
CA ASN A 62 18.46 -28.21 23.70
C ASN A 62 17.25 -27.40 24.13
N THR A 63 17.04 -27.35 25.42
CA THR A 63 15.96 -26.61 26.06
C THR A 63 16.50 -25.73 27.18
N VAL A 64 16.12 -24.46 27.14
CA VAL A 64 16.34 -23.51 28.24
C VAL A 64 14.99 -23.13 28.84
N THR A 65 14.85 -23.27 30.16
CA THR A 65 13.62 -22.95 30.88
C THR A 65 13.89 -21.94 31.98
N PHE A 66 13.16 -20.84 31.94
CA PHE A 66 13.10 -19.85 33.01
C PHE A 66 11.91 -20.16 33.91
N GLN A 67 12.20 -20.39 35.18
CA GLN A 67 11.17 -20.51 36.26
C GLN A 67 11.19 -19.19 37.03
N GLN A 68 10.19 -18.37 36.82
CA GLN A 68 10.09 -17.01 37.36
C GLN A 68 8.96 -16.92 38.37
N PRO A 69 9.01 -16.00 39.37
CA PRO A 69 7.97 -15.87 40.39
C PRO A 69 6.55 -15.66 39.86
N SER A 70 6.41 -14.97 38.73
CA SER A 70 5.11 -14.68 38.13
C SER A 70 5.24 -14.30 36.65
N SER A 71 4.10 -14.18 35.96
CA SER A 71 4.03 -13.69 34.59
C SER A 71 4.52 -12.23 34.42
N SER A 72 4.51 -11.44 35.50
CA SER A 72 5.03 -10.08 35.50
C SER A 72 6.55 -9.98 35.72
N SER A 73 7.17 -11.05 36.22
CA SER A 73 8.61 -11.13 36.46
C SER A 73 9.39 -11.09 35.15
N SER A 74 10.59 -10.52 35.16
CA SER A 74 11.37 -10.30 33.95
C SER A 74 12.84 -10.65 34.12
N THR A 75 13.45 -11.22 33.07
CA THR A 75 14.89 -11.49 32.99
C THR A 75 15.47 -10.82 31.76
N LEU A 76 16.49 -9.99 31.95
CA LEU A 76 17.34 -9.47 30.88
C LEU A 76 18.55 -10.37 30.68
N ASN A 77 18.63 -11.02 29.54
CA ASN A 77 19.78 -11.80 29.09
C ASN A 77 20.57 -10.98 28.08
N ARG A 78 21.73 -10.51 28.49
CA ARG A 78 22.61 -9.72 27.64
C ARG A 78 23.82 -10.53 27.22
N VAL A 79 24.07 -10.65 25.92
CA VAL A 79 25.28 -11.27 25.39
C VAL A 79 26.37 -10.21 25.24
N ILE A 80 27.53 -10.48 25.87
CA ILE A 80 28.65 -9.52 25.92
C ILE A 80 29.81 -9.89 24.98
N SER A 81 29.72 -11.03 24.28
CA SER A 81 30.69 -11.44 23.29
C SER A 81 30.46 -10.75 21.93
N GLY A 82 31.44 -10.91 21.00
CA GLY A 82 31.33 -10.41 19.63
C GLY A 82 30.56 -11.32 18.67
N ASN A 83 29.94 -12.41 19.13
CA ASN A 83 29.25 -13.38 18.29
C ASN A 83 27.73 -13.19 18.36
N PRO A 84 27.00 -13.43 17.27
CA PRO A 84 25.53 -13.40 17.28
C PRO A 84 24.96 -14.53 18.15
N THR A 85 23.70 -14.39 18.55
CA THR A 85 22.91 -15.43 19.23
C THR A 85 22.16 -16.25 18.19
N THR A 86 22.31 -17.58 18.25
CA THR A 86 21.55 -18.53 17.44
C THR A 86 20.64 -19.38 18.34
N LEU A 87 19.35 -19.28 18.11
CA LEU A 87 18.34 -20.08 18.80
C LEU A 87 17.81 -21.12 17.79
N ALA A 88 18.13 -22.40 18.04
CA ALA A 88 17.68 -23.52 17.22
C ALA A 88 16.81 -24.50 18.03
N GLY A 89 16.88 -24.46 19.36
CA GLY A 89 16.14 -25.29 20.29
C GLY A 89 14.97 -24.56 20.95
N ALA A 90 14.58 -25.05 22.13
CA ALA A 90 13.44 -24.54 22.88
C ALA A 90 13.85 -23.54 23.96
N LEU A 91 13.15 -22.41 24.06
CA LEU A 91 13.22 -21.47 25.16
C LEU A 91 11.82 -21.33 25.78
N ASN A 92 11.69 -21.71 27.05
CA ASN A 92 10.45 -21.67 27.76
C ASN A 92 10.53 -20.71 28.98
N ALA A 93 9.45 -19.99 29.27
CA ALA A 93 9.36 -19.15 30.47
C ALA A 93 7.91 -18.88 30.85
N ASN A 94 7.65 -18.81 32.17
CA ASN A 94 6.34 -18.38 32.69
C ASN A 94 6.25 -16.85 32.87
N GLY A 95 7.32 -16.09 32.66
CA GLY A 95 7.38 -14.64 32.76
C GLY A 95 7.93 -14.00 31.50
N LYS A 96 8.55 -12.82 31.63
CA LYS A 96 9.07 -12.01 30.53
C LYS A 96 10.56 -12.29 30.33
N VAL A 97 10.95 -12.62 29.11
CA VAL A 97 12.34 -12.85 28.74
C VAL A 97 12.78 -11.83 27.69
N PHE A 98 13.86 -11.12 28.01
CA PHE A 98 14.55 -10.21 27.10
C PHE A 98 15.89 -10.85 26.70
N VAL A 99 16.15 -10.92 25.40
CA VAL A 99 17.45 -11.37 24.83
C VAL A 99 18.04 -10.20 24.06
N VAL A 100 19.18 -9.70 24.52
CA VAL A 100 19.87 -8.55 23.92
C VAL A 100 21.24 -8.99 23.43
N ASN A 101 21.46 -8.88 22.13
CA ASN A 101 22.77 -9.11 21.51
C ASN A 101 23.00 -8.16 20.34
N GLU A 102 23.89 -7.18 20.52
CA GLU A 102 24.21 -6.18 19.50
C GLU A 102 24.89 -6.77 18.23
N ASN A 103 25.24 -8.05 18.23
CA ASN A 103 25.85 -8.74 17.09
C ASN A 103 24.86 -9.55 16.24
N GLY A 104 23.58 -9.54 16.57
CA GLY A 104 22.51 -10.25 15.87
C GLY A 104 21.82 -11.31 16.72
N VAL A 105 20.54 -11.59 16.38
CA VAL A 105 19.73 -12.65 17.00
C VAL A 105 19.03 -13.43 15.90
N TYR A 106 19.31 -14.71 15.80
CA TYR A 106 18.84 -15.58 14.73
C TYR A 106 18.05 -16.77 15.30
N PHE A 107 16.80 -16.94 14.85
CA PHE A 107 15.94 -18.08 15.15
C PHE A 107 15.92 -18.98 13.92
N THR A 108 16.41 -20.21 14.06
CA THR A 108 16.38 -21.19 12.98
C THR A 108 14.97 -21.76 12.78
N PRO A 109 14.69 -22.51 11.70
CA PRO A 109 13.35 -23.12 11.49
C PRO A 109 12.91 -24.07 12.61
N THR A 110 13.85 -24.61 13.40
CA THR A 110 13.59 -25.52 14.52
C THR A 110 13.39 -24.81 15.86
N ALA A 111 13.66 -23.49 15.92
CA ALA A 111 13.53 -22.70 17.14
C ALA A 111 12.07 -22.63 17.61
N THR A 112 11.87 -22.85 18.91
CA THR A 112 10.57 -22.71 19.56
C THR A 112 10.71 -21.86 20.82
N ILE A 113 10.07 -20.70 20.83
CA ILE A 113 10.05 -19.78 21.95
C ILE A 113 8.64 -19.80 22.54
N ASN A 114 8.52 -20.20 23.81
CA ASN A 114 7.23 -20.25 24.53
C ASN A 114 7.37 -19.52 25.87
N THR A 115 6.91 -18.28 25.94
CA THR A 115 7.08 -17.43 27.12
C THR A 115 5.78 -16.68 27.43
N HIS A 116 5.67 -16.07 28.62
CA HIS A 116 4.57 -15.12 28.82
C HIS A 116 4.75 -13.89 27.92
N SER A 117 5.95 -13.32 27.87
CA SER A 117 6.31 -12.24 26.95
C SER A 117 7.77 -12.39 26.51
N PHE A 118 8.04 -11.97 25.30
CA PHE A 118 9.36 -12.11 24.71
C PHE A 118 9.82 -10.83 24.01
N ALA A 119 11.07 -10.44 24.24
CA ALA A 119 11.73 -9.40 23.45
C ALA A 119 13.11 -9.87 23.01
N ALA A 120 13.41 -9.74 21.72
CA ALA A 120 14.76 -9.86 21.18
C ALA A 120 15.22 -8.51 20.66
N SER A 121 16.45 -8.10 20.95
CA SER A 121 16.97 -6.84 20.49
C SER A 121 18.44 -6.90 20.06
N THR A 122 18.76 -6.23 18.96
CA THR A 122 20.15 -5.90 18.58
C THR A 122 20.55 -4.50 19.02
N LEU A 123 19.69 -3.84 19.79
CA LEU A 123 19.95 -2.57 20.46
C LEU A 123 20.16 -2.82 21.95
N SER A 124 20.97 -2.01 22.59
CA SER A 124 21.29 -2.12 24.00
C SER A 124 20.14 -1.60 24.88
N LEU A 125 19.94 -2.24 26.01
CA LEU A 125 19.05 -1.79 27.08
C LEU A 125 19.87 -1.62 28.36
N SER A 126 19.92 -0.43 28.94
CA SER A 126 20.69 -0.18 30.16
C SER A 126 20.07 -0.89 31.38
N ASN A 127 20.91 -1.22 32.37
CA ASN A 127 20.45 -1.84 33.61
C ASN A 127 19.45 -0.96 34.34
N ASP A 128 19.73 0.33 34.44
CA ASP A 128 18.85 1.30 35.11
C ASP A 128 17.48 1.39 34.43
N ASN A 129 17.44 1.44 33.09
CA ASN A 129 16.20 1.47 32.35
C ASN A 129 15.40 0.18 32.56
N PHE A 130 16.05 -0.98 32.46
CA PHE A 130 15.39 -2.27 32.69
C PHE A 130 14.80 -2.37 34.09
N LEU A 131 15.58 -2.03 35.13
CA LEU A 131 15.13 -2.09 36.52
C LEU A 131 14.02 -1.09 36.86
N ASN A 132 13.94 0.02 36.15
CA ASN A 132 12.87 1.00 36.27
C ASN A 132 11.66 0.73 35.35
N ASN A 133 11.63 -0.41 34.64
CA ASN A 133 10.62 -0.75 33.63
C ASN A 133 10.52 0.31 32.48
N ILE A 134 11.63 0.95 32.14
CA ILE A 134 11.78 1.85 31.00
C ILE A 134 12.41 1.03 29.87
N PHE A 135 11.61 0.58 28.90
CA PHE A 135 12.09 -0.27 27.82
C PHE A 135 12.50 0.58 26.61
N SER A 136 13.50 1.44 26.83
CA SER A 136 14.15 2.25 25.80
C SER A 136 15.46 1.58 25.38
N PHE A 137 15.48 1.09 24.15
CA PHE A 137 16.61 0.42 23.51
C PHE A 137 17.33 1.40 22.61
N SER A 138 18.66 1.41 22.67
CA SER A 138 19.47 2.32 21.85
C SER A 138 20.73 1.64 21.34
N SER A 139 21.21 2.03 20.17
CA SER A 139 22.47 1.56 19.63
C SER A 139 23.64 2.16 20.42
N SER A 140 24.53 1.31 20.92
CA SER A 140 25.76 1.74 21.58
C SER A 140 26.86 2.13 20.56
N SER A 141 26.71 1.73 19.30
CA SER A 141 27.71 1.90 18.23
C SER A 141 27.17 2.72 17.07
N GLN A 142 28.00 3.64 16.54
CA GLN A 142 27.67 4.40 15.33
C GLN A 142 27.93 3.62 14.02
N SER A 143 28.56 2.46 14.05
CA SER A 143 29.21 1.90 12.89
C SER A 143 28.51 0.70 12.22
N SER A 144 27.72 -0.12 12.92
CA SER A 144 26.99 -1.21 12.27
C SER A 144 25.81 -1.64 13.12
N LEU A 145 24.62 -1.52 12.57
CA LEU A 145 23.41 -2.11 13.12
C LEU A 145 23.31 -3.55 12.60
N GLN A 146 22.81 -4.44 13.44
CA GLN A 146 22.62 -5.85 13.11
C GLN A 146 21.15 -6.19 12.97
N SER A 147 20.87 -7.32 12.32
CA SER A 147 19.52 -7.80 12.06
C SER A 147 19.04 -8.81 13.11
N ILE A 148 17.72 -8.92 13.19
CA ILE A 148 17.02 -10.04 13.80
C ILE A 148 16.37 -10.84 12.69
N ILE A 149 16.60 -12.16 12.66
CA ILE A 149 16.02 -13.05 11.66
C ILE A 149 15.24 -14.14 12.38
N ASN A 150 13.94 -14.24 12.13
CA ASN A 150 13.10 -15.30 12.65
C ASN A 150 12.64 -16.23 11.53
N LYS A 151 13.08 -17.49 11.58
CA LYS A 151 12.57 -18.58 10.72
C LYS A 151 11.82 -19.64 11.55
N GLY A 152 11.79 -19.48 12.87
CA GLY A 152 11.16 -20.41 13.84
C GLY A 152 9.77 -19.98 14.28
N SER A 153 9.37 -20.49 15.43
CA SER A 153 8.07 -20.19 16.06
C SER A 153 8.27 -19.46 17.39
N ILE A 154 7.66 -18.29 17.51
CA ILE A 154 7.60 -17.51 18.74
C ILE A 154 6.15 -17.47 19.20
N THR A 155 5.88 -17.99 20.40
CA THR A 155 4.54 -17.97 20.99
C THR A 155 4.60 -17.34 22.38
N THR A 156 3.76 -16.35 22.63
CA THR A 156 3.58 -15.76 23.94
C THR A 156 2.19 -16.07 24.48
N LEU A 157 2.07 -16.14 25.80
CA LEU A 157 0.81 -16.42 26.46
C LEU A 157 -0.16 -15.23 26.31
N ASP A 158 -1.43 -15.52 26.52
CA ASP A 158 -2.51 -14.55 26.40
C ASP A 158 -2.24 -13.27 27.19
N GLY A 159 -2.35 -12.12 26.50
CA GLY A 159 -2.08 -10.80 27.07
C GLY A 159 -0.59 -10.44 27.21
N GLY A 160 0.30 -11.32 26.80
CA GLY A 160 1.73 -11.04 26.71
C GLY A 160 2.12 -10.18 25.50
N PHE A 161 3.41 -10.09 25.23
CA PHE A 161 3.88 -9.41 24.03
C PHE A 161 5.07 -10.13 23.39
N THR A 162 5.23 -9.94 22.09
CA THR A 162 6.46 -10.24 21.36
C THR A 162 7.01 -8.93 20.77
N ALA A 163 8.30 -8.67 20.98
CA ALA A 163 8.99 -7.51 20.37
C ALA A 163 10.30 -7.95 19.73
N LEU A 164 10.49 -7.59 18.46
CA LEU A 164 11.75 -7.75 17.73
C LEU A 164 12.25 -6.35 17.34
N LEU A 165 13.42 -5.96 17.88
CA LEU A 165 13.91 -4.57 17.84
C LEU A 165 15.36 -4.54 17.37
N GLY A 166 15.64 -3.89 16.25
CA GLY A 166 17.03 -3.87 15.77
C GLY A 166 17.30 -2.93 14.61
N GLY A 167 18.43 -3.15 13.96
CA GLY A 167 18.77 -2.45 12.73
C GLY A 167 17.88 -2.86 11.56
N ALA A 168 17.62 -4.16 11.44
CA ALA A 168 16.63 -4.71 10.52
C ALA A 168 15.95 -5.94 11.12
N ILE A 169 14.74 -6.22 10.67
CA ILE A 169 13.94 -7.36 11.09
C ILE A 169 13.54 -8.16 9.83
N ASN A 170 13.85 -9.45 9.82
CA ASN A 170 13.33 -10.38 8.82
C ASN A 170 12.56 -11.49 9.52
N ASN A 171 11.24 -11.52 9.37
CA ASN A 171 10.38 -12.58 9.88
C ASN A 171 9.87 -13.46 8.74
N GLU A 172 10.39 -14.66 8.64
CA GLU A 172 9.94 -15.73 7.74
C GLU A 172 9.15 -16.82 8.49
N GLY A 173 9.25 -16.80 9.82
CA GLY A 173 8.62 -17.76 10.72
C GLY A 173 7.22 -17.37 11.18
N THR A 174 6.79 -17.95 12.28
CA THR A 174 5.48 -17.70 12.88
C THR A 174 5.61 -16.98 14.21
N ILE A 175 4.78 -15.96 14.43
CA ILE A 175 4.70 -15.24 15.70
C ILE A 175 3.25 -15.26 16.18
N ASN A 176 3.01 -15.82 17.38
CA ASN A 176 1.70 -15.87 18.02
C ASN A 176 1.75 -15.16 19.37
N ALA A 177 1.12 -14.01 19.46
CA ALA A 177 0.95 -13.24 20.69
C ALA A 177 -0.55 -13.04 20.98
N ASN A 178 -1.25 -14.17 21.16
CA ASN A 178 -2.71 -14.18 21.33
C ASN A 178 -3.15 -13.21 22.43
N LEU A 179 -4.17 -12.40 22.15
CA LEU A 179 -4.69 -11.35 23.04
C LEU A 179 -3.63 -10.34 23.51
N GLY A 180 -2.45 -10.40 22.91
CA GLY A 180 -1.28 -9.62 23.28
C GLY A 180 -0.86 -8.66 22.19
N LYS A 181 0.39 -8.20 22.29
CA LYS A 181 0.94 -7.19 21.38
C LYS A 181 2.15 -7.76 20.63
N LEU A 182 2.25 -7.44 19.34
CA LEU A 182 3.42 -7.68 18.51
C LEU A 182 4.02 -6.35 18.08
N GLY A 183 5.33 -6.16 18.33
CA GLY A 183 6.09 -5.02 17.84
C GLY A 183 7.28 -5.47 16.97
N LEU A 184 7.36 -4.97 15.74
CA LEU A 184 8.53 -5.10 14.88
C LEU A 184 9.10 -3.69 14.66
N GLY A 185 10.25 -3.40 15.26
CA GLY A 185 10.84 -2.07 15.23
C GLY A 185 12.24 -2.06 14.61
N ALA A 186 12.46 -1.23 13.58
CA ALA A 186 13.80 -1.01 13.04
C ALA A 186 14.23 0.45 13.20
N GLY A 187 15.31 0.67 13.96
CA GLY A 187 15.80 2.01 14.30
C GLY A 187 17.11 1.99 15.08
N LYS A 188 17.58 3.18 15.44
CA LYS A 188 18.73 3.36 16.34
C LYS A 188 18.32 3.53 17.80
N GLU A 189 17.10 4.00 18.02
CA GLU A 189 16.49 4.12 19.35
C GLU A 189 15.01 3.78 19.25
N ILE A 190 14.58 2.81 20.06
CA ILE A 190 13.22 2.24 20.03
C ILE A 190 12.73 2.11 21.47
N THR A 191 11.52 2.58 21.72
CA THR A 191 10.85 2.44 23.03
C THR A 191 9.65 1.51 22.92
N LEU A 192 9.52 0.57 23.87
CA LEU A 192 8.31 -0.21 24.10
C LEU A 192 7.54 0.40 25.25
N ASP A 193 6.31 0.80 25.00
CA ASP A 193 5.36 1.22 26.03
C ASP A 193 4.36 0.10 26.29
N LEU A 194 4.56 -0.60 27.40
CA LEU A 194 3.70 -1.72 27.78
C LEU A 194 2.34 -1.25 28.35
N SER A 195 2.23 -0.01 28.77
CA SER A 195 1.08 0.56 29.49
C SER A 195 0.30 1.60 28.70
N GLY A 196 0.89 2.19 27.66
CA GLY A 196 0.29 3.24 26.85
C GLY A 196 -0.48 2.73 25.63
N ASP A 197 -1.09 3.69 24.93
CA ASP A 197 -1.89 3.43 23.73
C ASP A 197 -1.04 3.04 22.52
N LYS A 198 0.26 3.38 22.52
CA LYS A 198 1.20 3.09 21.43
C LYS A 198 2.29 2.15 21.91
N PHE A 199 2.17 0.87 21.57
CA PHE A 199 3.06 -0.17 22.06
C PHE A 199 4.52 0.01 21.60
N LEU A 200 4.72 0.40 20.35
CA LEU A 200 6.05 0.54 19.74
C LEU A 200 6.26 1.97 19.25
N GLN A 201 7.43 2.54 19.54
CA GLN A 201 7.84 3.85 19.03
C GLN A 201 9.31 3.86 18.64
N VAL A 202 9.60 4.13 17.37
CA VAL A 202 10.97 4.39 16.89
C VAL A 202 11.27 5.87 17.06
N ALA A 203 12.12 6.19 18.05
CA ALA A 203 12.49 7.57 18.39
C ALA A 203 13.61 8.10 17.47
N VAL A 204 14.59 7.25 17.13
CA VAL A 204 15.69 7.61 16.22
C VAL A 204 15.72 6.59 15.06
N PRO A 205 15.31 7.01 13.87
CA PRO A 205 15.30 6.15 12.68
C PRO A 205 16.71 5.94 12.13
N ILE A 206 16.82 5.00 11.19
CA ILE A 206 18.07 4.70 10.48
C ILE A 206 18.28 5.70 9.35
N GLU A 207 19.48 6.27 9.26
CA GLU A 207 19.84 7.16 8.15
C GLU A 207 20.27 6.40 6.89
N LEU A 208 20.15 7.05 5.73
CA LEU A 208 20.38 6.54 4.38
C LEU A 208 21.70 5.78 4.13
N ALA A 209 22.73 6.05 4.90
CA ALA A 209 24.10 5.52 4.66
C ALA A 209 24.48 4.33 5.55
N THR A 210 23.53 3.79 6.34
CA THR A 210 23.84 2.68 7.24
C THR A 210 23.68 1.35 6.50
N THR A 211 24.79 0.63 6.33
CA THR A 211 24.77 -0.75 5.84
C THR A 211 24.31 -1.66 6.97
N ILE A 212 23.30 -2.47 6.71
CA ILE A 212 22.80 -3.51 7.63
C ILE A 212 22.92 -4.83 6.90
N LEU A 213 23.50 -5.82 7.56
CA LEU A 213 23.74 -7.12 6.99
C LEU A 213 22.77 -8.16 7.54
N ASP A 214 22.41 -9.12 6.69
CA ASP A 214 21.67 -10.34 7.07
C ASP A 214 22.62 -11.41 7.65
N ASP A 215 22.12 -12.61 7.94
CA ASP A 215 22.88 -13.76 8.47
C ASP A 215 23.90 -14.32 7.48
N GLU A 216 23.77 -13.98 6.20
CA GLU A 216 24.69 -14.38 5.12
C GLU A 216 25.69 -13.26 4.74
N ASN A 217 25.72 -12.15 5.48
CA ASN A 217 26.48 -10.93 5.20
C ASN A 217 26.12 -10.22 3.88
N ASN A 218 24.87 -10.34 3.41
CA ASN A 218 24.35 -9.54 2.32
C ASN A 218 23.65 -8.28 2.86
N ASP A 219 23.59 -7.24 2.03
CA ASP A 219 22.79 -6.05 2.36
C ASP A 219 21.31 -6.39 2.44
N VAL A 220 20.63 -5.97 3.51
CA VAL A 220 19.19 -6.16 3.67
C VAL A 220 18.41 -5.38 2.60
N LYS A 221 17.34 -6.01 2.08
CA LYS A 221 16.51 -5.43 1.04
C LYS A 221 15.39 -4.54 1.60
N ALA A 222 15.07 -4.69 2.88
CA ALA A 222 14.11 -3.91 3.63
C ALA A 222 14.59 -3.76 5.07
N LEU A 223 14.20 -2.69 5.76
CA LEU A 223 14.43 -2.54 7.20
C LEU A 223 13.55 -3.51 7.99
N ILE A 224 12.30 -3.68 7.56
CA ILE A 224 11.41 -4.72 8.09
C ILE A 224 10.86 -5.51 6.91
N GLN A 225 11.15 -6.81 6.90
CA GLN A 225 10.54 -7.79 6.01
C GLN A 225 9.73 -8.77 6.84
N HIS A 226 8.46 -8.94 6.50
CA HIS A 226 7.59 -9.93 7.12
C HIS A 226 6.99 -10.84 6.05
N ALA A 227 7.64 -11.98 5.83
CA ALA A 227 7.22 -12.99 4.85
C ALA A 227 6.47 -14.16 5.52
N GLY A 228 6.52 -14.27 6.84
CA GLY A 228 5.88 -15.31 7.62
C GLY A 228 4.42 -15.00 7.96
N SER A 229 3.96 -15.53 9.10
CA SER A 229 2.62 -15.30 9.62
C SER A 229 2.67 -14.79 11.05
N SER A 230 1.92 -13.76 11.35
CA SER A 230 1.81 -13.22 12.70
C SER A 230 0.37 -13.05 13.13
N ASN A 231 0.10 -13.42 14.39
CA ASN A 231 -1.19 -13.27 15.06
C ASN A 231 -0.99 -12.56 16.41
N ALA A 232 -1.72 -11.46 16.63
CA ALA A 232 -1.75 -10.74 17.91
C ALA A 232 -3.06 -9.94 18.03
N HIS A 233 -3.36 -9.36 19.18
CA HIS A 233 -4.45 -8.38 19.30
C HIS A 233 -4.05 -7.04 18.68
N THR A 234 -2.81 -6.59 18.96
CA THR A 234 -2.24 -5.37 18.39
C THR A 234 -0.95 -5.72 17.67
N ILE A 235 -0.81 -5.27 16.42
CA ILE A 235 0.39 -5.42 15.62
C ILE A 235 0.90 -4.03 15.23
N ASP A 236 2.08 -3.66 15.73
CA ASP A 236 2.76 -2.42 15.41
C ASP A 236 4.06 -2.70 14.68
N ILE A 237 4.19 -2.21 13.45
CA ILE A 237 5.40 -2.27 12.63
C ILE A 237 5.86 -0.84 12.36
N ASP A 238 7.02 -0.45 12.89
CA ASP A 238 7.48 0.95 12.84
C ASP A 238 8.99 1.05 12.52
N ILE A 239 9.33 1.94 11.61
CA ILE A 239 10.71 2.32 11.28
C ILE A 239 10.95 3.81 11.54
N GLY A 240 10.00 4.51 12.15
CA GLY A 240 10.02 5.95 12.33
C GLY A 240 10.02 6.71 11.00
N SER A 241 10.51 7.93 11.01
CA SER A 241 10.63 8.77 9.81
C SER A 241 11.95 8.54 9.08
N ALA A 242 12.32 7.28 8.87
CA ALA A 242 13.58 6.91 8.21
C ALA A 242 13.63 7.42 6.78
N LYS A 243 14.66 8.21 6.46
CA LYS A 243 15.03 8.52 5.08
C LYS A 243 15.95 7.41 4.59
N THR A 244 15.41 6.47 3.84
CA THR A 244 16.19 5.34 3.31
C THR A 244 16.25 5.36 1.79
N ALA A 245 17.38 4.89 1.23
CA ALA A 245 17.52 4.63 -0.19
C ALA A 245 16.89 3.30 -0.61
N LEU A 246 16.39 2.50 0.33
CA LEU A 246 15.73 1.23 0.04
C LEU A 246 14.39 1.49 -0.68
N ASN A 247 14.13 0.73 -1.74
CA ASN A 247 12.87 0.80 -2.48
C ASN A 247 11.69 0.29 -1.64
N ASN A 248 11.95 -0.60 -0.69
CA ASN A 248 10.97 -1.15 0.24
C ASN A 248 11.58 -1.04 1.66
N ALA A 249 11.24 0.00 2.39
CA ALA A 249 11.73 0.10 3.76
C ALA A 249 10.96 -0.83 4.70
N VAL A 250 9.65 -0.99 4.47
CA VAL A 250 8.80 -2.03 5.06
C VAL A 250 8.22 -2.87 3.92
N PHE A 251 8.43 -4.19 3.97
CA PHE A 251 7.99 -5.14 2.96
C PHE A 251 7.21 -6.29 3.61
N ILE A 252 5.93 -6.41 3.29
CA ILE A 252 4.99 -7.37 3.90
C ILE A 252 4.42 -8.31 2.81
N PRO A 253 5.15 -9.35 2.40
CA PRO A 253 4.58 -10.41 1.54
C PRO A 253 3.80 -11.46 2.33
N GLY A 254 3.96 -11.52 3.66
CA GLY A 254 3.30 -12.46 4.56
C GLY A 254 1.97 -11.95 5.10
N ASN A 255 1.41 -12.69 6.07
CA ASN A 255 0.09 -12.39 6.63
C ASN A 255 0.18 -11.83 8.05
N LEU A 256 -0.60 -10.78 8.31
CA LEU A 256 -0.82 -10.20 9.62
C LEU A 256 -2.28 -10.42 10.03
N VAL A 257 -2.51 -10.99 11.21
CA VAL A 257 -3.84 -11.24 11.73
C VAL A 257 -3.96 -10.65 13.13
N ALA A 258 -4.84 -9.67 13.29
CA ALA A 258 -5.12 -9.06 14.58
C ALA A 258 -6.47 -9.56 15.11
N THR A 259 -6.46 -10.33 16.19
CA THR A 259 -7.63 -10.96 16.76
C THR A 259 -7.70 -10.78 18.28
N THR A 260 -8.92 -10.88 18.84
CA THR A 260 -9.18 -10.95 20.28
C THR A 260 -9.87 -12.26 20.65
N ALA A 261 -9.96 -12.58 21.95
CA ALA A 261 -10.70 -13.76 22.43
C ALA A 261 -12.21 -13.67 22.19
N SER A 262 -12.73 -12.46 21.99
CA SER A 262 -14.16 -12.18 21.76
C SER A 262 -14.53 -11.99 20.29
N GLN A 263 -13.60 -12.15 19.38
CA GLN A 263 -13.68 -12.05 17.91
C GLN A 263 -13.26 -10.72 17.28
N GLU A 264 -13.07 -9.57 17.99
CA GLU A 264 -13.22 -8.27 17.33
C GLU A 264 -12.25 -7.21 17.85
N ASN A 265 -12.03 -6.14 17.07
CA ASN A 265 -11.28 -4.94 17.42
C ASN A 265 -9.74 -5.08 17.47
N GLY A 266 -9.15 -6.02 16.74
CA GLY A 266 -7.69 -6.06 16.58
C GLY A 266 -7.18 -4.82 15.83
N VAL A 267 -5.93 -4.46 16.10
CA VAL A 267 -5.31 -3.30 15.46
C VAL A 267 -4.02 -3.70 14.75
N ILE A 268 -3.89 -3.30 13.49
CA ILE A 268 -2.64 -3.40 12.72
C ILE A 268 -2.18 -2.00 12.36
N THR A 269 -0.97 -1.64 12.76
CA THR A 269 -0.36 -0.36 12.40
C THR A 269 0.97 -0.58 11.68
N LEU A 270 1.09 -0.04 10.48
CA LEU A 270 2.36 0.05 9.76
C LEU A 270 2.80 1.52 9.74
N GLY A 271 3.89 1.82 10.44
CA GLY A 271 4.46 3.16 10.53
C GLY A 271 5.72 3.32 9.69
N GLY A 272 6.01 4.55 9.27
CA GLY A 272 7.17 4.88 8.46
C GLY A 272 6.92 6.09 7.57
N SER A 273 6.38 7.16 8.12
CA SER A 273 5.81 8.35 7.43
C SER A 273 6.63 8.96 6.30
N THR A 274 7.93 8.69 6.20
CA THR A 274 8.80 9.18 5.11
C THR A 274 9.38 8.05 4.25
N ALA A 275 9.14 6.79 4.59
CA ALA A 275 9.74 5.63 3.95
C ALA A 275 8.75 4.86 3.07
N PRO A 276 9.22 4.15 2.03
CA PRO A 276 8.38 3.30 1.20
C PRO A 276 7.87 2.08 1.98
N ILE A 277 6.57 1.83 1.91
CA ILE A 277 5.91 0.62 2.41
C ILE A 277 5.33 -0.14 1.23
N ASN A 278 5.62 -1.44 1.16
CA ASN A 278 5.09 -2.34 0.14
C ASN A 278 4.40 -3.53 0.81
N VAL A 279 3.11 -3.69 0.57
CA VAL A 279 2.27 -4.76 1.13
C VAL A 279 1.73 -5.62 0.00
N LEU A 280 2.15 -6.88 -0.03
CA LEU A 280 1.67 -7.89 -0.97
C LEU A 280 0.77 -8.92 -0.27
N GLY A 281 0.99 -9.13 1.02
CA GLY A 281 0.27 -10.09 1.85
C GLY A 281 -1.06 -9.55 2.36
N ASN A 282 -1.72 -10.36 3.19
CA ASN A 282 -3.03 -10.03 3.73
C ASN A 282 -2.93 -9.49 5.16
N MET A 283 -3.78 -8.53 5.46
CA MET A 283 -3.98 -7.98 6.79
C MET A 283 -5.43 -8.20 7.20
N THR A 284 -5.64 -8.96 8.26
CA THR A 284 -6.98 -9.28 8.79
C THR A 284 -7.10 -8.73 10.21
N ALA A 285 -8.06 -7.85 10.41
CA ALA A 285 -8.43 -7.28 11.71
C ALA A 285 -9.96 -7.13 11.74
N LYS A 286 -10.65 -8.25 11.84
CA LYS A 286 -12.12 -8.27 11.79
C LYS A 286 -12.71 -7.30 12.80
N GLU A 287 -13.63 -6.44 12.32
CA GLU A 287 -14.30 -5.39 13.13
C GLU A 287 -13.32 -4.44 13.85
N GLY A 288 -12.06 -4.45 13.43
CA GLY A 288 -10.95 -3.73 14.02
C GLY A 288 -10.44 -2.58 13.16
N LEU A 289 -9.14 -2.32 13.25
CA LEU A 289 -8.53 -1.17 12.63
C LEU A 289 -7.23 -1.53 11.89
N VAL A 290 -7.11 -1.07 10.65
CA VAL A 290 -5.85 -1.13 9.91
C VAL A 290 -5.39 0.26 9.55
N ASN A 291 -4.21 0.66 10.04
CA ASN A 291 -3.57 1.94 9.76
C ASN A 291 -2.25 1.75 9.01
N ILE A 292 -2.06 2.50 7.93
CA ILE A 292 -0.76 2.60 7.24
C ILE A 292 -0.39 4.08 7.09
N ASP A 293 0.80 4.45 7.57
CA ASP A 293 1.39 5.77 7.36
C ASP A 293 2.74 5.62 6.66
N ALA A 294 2.84 6.08 5.41
CA ALA A 294 3.96 5.81 4.53
C ALA A 294 4.52 7.06 3.84
N GLY A 295 5.79 7.01 3.46
CA GLY A 295 6.34 7.96 2.50
C GLY A 295 5.83 7.73 1.09
N LEU A 296 5.71 6.46 0.70
CA LEU A 296 5.12 5.97 -0.53
C LEU A 296 4.48 4.62 -0.22
N LEU A 297 3.25 4.38 -0.66
CA LEU A 297 2.56 3.12 -0.42
C LEU A 297 2.30 2.37 -1.73
N SER A 298 2.76 1.13 -1.80
CA SER A 298 2.35 0.14 -2.80
C SER A 298 1.58 -0.97 -2.09
N PHE A 299 0.31 -1.13 -2.42
CA PHE A 299 -0.58 -2.09 -1.81
C PHE A 299 -1.21 -2.98 -2.87
N THR A 300 -0.89 -4.27 -2.86
CA THR A 300 -1.44 -5.28 -3.77
C THR A 300 -2.09 -6.45 -3.04
N GLY A 301 -2.05 -6.46 -1.71
CA GLY A 301 -2.65 -7.47 -0.85
C GLY A 301 -4.14 -7.28 -0.61
N LYS A 302 -4.64 -7.90 0.46
CA LYS A 302 -6.00 -7.72 0.94
C LYS A 302 -6.01 -7.20 2.38
N VAL A 303 -6.83 -6.16 2.66
CA VAL A 303 -7.28 -5.83 4.01
C VAL A 303 -8.67 -6.39 4.22
N ASP A 304 -8.89 -6.97 5.38
CA ASP A 304 -10.18 -7.51 5.79
C ASP A 304 -10.49 -7.08 7.23
N VAL A 305 -11.33 -6.06 7.35
CA VAL A 305 -11.88 -5.55 8.62
C VAL A 305 -13.39 -5.76 8.70
N SER A 306 -13.95 -6.57 7.80
CA SER A 306 -15.38 -6.88 7.74
C SER A 306 -15.83 -7.75 8.92
N GLY A 307 -17.13 -7.77 9.21
CA GLY A 307 -17.69 -8.57 10.29
C GLY A 307 -19.21 -8.47 10.40
N GLU A 308 -19.76 -8.81 11.60
CA GLU A 308 -21.15 -8.50 11.94
C GLU A 308 -21.33 -6.99 12.06
N ASP A 309 -20.48 -6.34 12.84
CA ASP A 309 -20.14 -4.94 12.72
C ASP A 309 -18.96 -4.82 11.73
N SER A 310 -18.52 -3.66 11.41
CA SER A 310 -17.38 -3.46 10.52
C SER A 310 -16.32 -2.60 11.17
N GLY A 311 -15.06 -2.83 10.77
CA GLY A 311 -13.94 -2.03 11.20
C GLY A 311 -13.58 -0.91 10.21
N ASP A 312 -12.49 -0.22 10.53
CA ASP A 312 -12.02 0.94 9.77
C ASP A 312 -10.64 0.69 9.14
N THR A 313 -10.39 1.39 8.03
CA THR A 313 -9.08 1.37 7.37
C THR A 313 -8.63 2.78 7.03
N ASN A 314 -7.40 3.12 7.44
CA ASN A 314 -6.80 4.43 7.18
C ASN A 314 -5.42 4.26 6.52
N PHE A 315 -5.31 4.66 5.25
CA PHE A 315 -4.03 4.72 4.55
C PHE A 315 -3.64 6.17 4.30
N ALA A 316 -2.49 6.55 4.83
CA ALA A 316 -1.91 7.87 4.64
C ALA A 316 -0.54 7.77 3.97
N SER A 317 -0.26 8.71 3.04
CA SER A 317 1.06 8.83 2.42
C SER A 317 1.41 10.28 2.11
N ILE A 318 2.64 10.68 2.40
CA ILE A 318 3.16 11.97 1.93
C ILE A 318 3.53 11.95 0.44
N GLY A 319 3.74 10.77 -0.16
CA GLY A 319 3.97 10.56 -1.59
C GLY A 319 2.75 9.97 -2.28
N ASN A 320 2.98 9.00 -3.15
CA ASN A 320 1.91 8.33 -3.87
C ASN A 320 1.37 7.12 -3.11
N ILE A 321 0.09 6.81 -3.35
CA ILE A 321 -0.53 5.52 -3.04
C ILE A 321 -0.81 4.82 -4.37
N TYR A 322 -0.24 3.63 -4.55
CA TYR A 322 -0.59 2.71 -5.61
C TYR A 322 -1.40 1.56 -5.02
N LEU A 323 -2.63 1.39 -5.48
CA LEU A 323 -3.61 0.46 -4.93
C LEU A 323 -4.06 -0.51 -6.02
N ASP A 324 -3.59 -1.75 -5.96
CA ASP A 324 -3.97 -2.86 -6.84
C ASP A 324 -4.67 -3.98 -6.06
N GLY A 325 -4.64 -3.91 -4.73
CA GLY A 325 -5.30 -4.82 -3.80
C GLY A 325 -6.69 -4.37 -3.37
N SER A 326 -7.34 -5.14 -2.50
CA SER A 326 -8.70 -4.86 -2.02
C SER A 326 -8.75 -4.51 -0.53
N ILE A 327 -9.70 -3.67 -0.16
CA ILE A 327 -10.03 -3.32 1.21
C ILE A 327 -11.51 -3.65 1.43
N ASP A 328 -11.77 -4.53 2.38
CA ASP A 328 -13.10 -5.02 2.75
C ASP A 328 -13.42 -4.56 4.17
N ALA A 329 -14.24 -3.56 4.30
CA ALA A 329 -14.81 -3.01 5.53
C ALA A 329 -16.35 -3.15 5.50
N SER A 330 -16.85 -4.22 4.88
CA SER A 330 -18.29 -4.50 4.79
C SER A 330 -18.84 -5.02 6.11
N SER A 331 -20.12 -4.80 6.35
CA SER A 331 -20.88 -5.36 7.49
C SER A 331 -21.99 -6.28 7.01
N THR A 332 -22.20 -7.37 7.76
CA THR A 332 -23.32 -8.29 7.50
C THR A 332 -24.59 -7.93 8.26
N MET A 333 -24.50 -7.20 9.38
CA MET A 333 -25.64 -6.90 10.27
C MET A 333 -25.83 -5.41 10.55
N ALA A 334 -24.78 -4.60 10.41
CA ALA A 334 -24.77 -3.19 10.74
C ALA A 334 -24.47 -2.29 9.53
N GLN A 335 -24.18 -1.03 9.77
CA GLN A 335 -23.60 -0.13 8.79
C GLN A 335 -22.21 -0.59 8.40
N GLY A 336 -21.83 -0.48 7.14
CA GLY A 336 -20.45 -0.68 6.69
C GLY A 336 -19.48 0.29 7.35
N GLY A 337 -18.20 -0.08 7.42
CA GLY A 337 -17.15 0.71 8.08
C GLY A 337 -16.68 1.92 7.30
N ASN A 338 -15.53 2.45 7.69
CA ASN A 338 -14.92 3.59 7.04
C ASN A 338 -13.62 3.20 6.34
N ILE A 339 -13.45 3.64 5.10
CA ILE A 339 -12.17 3.59 4.39
C ILE A 339 -11.71 5.02 4.14
N THR A 340 -10.54 5.37 4.67
CA THR A 340 -9.91 6.67 4.43
C THR A 340 -8.58 6.48 3.70
N LEU A 341 -8.47 7.07 2.52
CA LEU A 341 -7.23 7.12 1.75
C LEU A 341 -6.77 8.58 1.62
N SER A 342 -5.55 8.87 2.04
CA SER A 342 -5.02 10.23 2.04
C SER A 342 -3.61 10.26 1.44
N SER A 343 -3.38 11.12 0.46
CA SER A 343 -2.07 11.32 -0.17
C SER A 343 -1.80 12.80 -0.42
N SER A 344 -0.60 13.27 -0.07
CA SER A 344 -0.20 14.64 -0.44
C SER A 344 0.06 14.81 -1.95
N ASN A 345 0.16 13.72 -2.71
CA ASN A 345 0.45 13.77 -4.14
C ASN A 345 -0.60 13.01 -4.98
N LYS A 346 -0.47 11.72 -5.15
CA LYS A 346 -1.31 10.97 -6.09
C LYS A 346 -1.79 9.65 -5.50
N ILE A 347 -3.06 9.32 -5.73
CA ILE A 347 -3.62 7.99 -5.51
C ILE A 347 -3.99 7.40 -6.86
N ILE A 348 -3.50 6.18 -7.12
CA ILE A 348 -3.83 5.38 -8.30
C ILE A 348 -4.49 4.11 -7.83
N GLN A 349 -5.74 3.90 -8.20
CA GLN A 349 -6.47 2.66 -7.97
C GLN A 349 -6.66 1.93 -9.30
N THR A 350 -6.14 0.69 -9.38
CA THR A 350 -6.23 -0.12 -10.60
C THR A 350 -7.59 -0.82 -10.73
N SER A 351 -7.81 -1.46 -11.86
CA SER A 351 -9.03 -2.25 -12.11
C SER A 351 -9.14 -3.52 -11.24
N ASN A 352 -8.04 -3.98 -10.64
CA ASN A 352 -8.06 -5.14 -9.73
C ASN A 352 -8.48 -4.76 -8.32
N SER A 353 -8.48 -3.47 -8.01
CA SER A 353 -8.74 -2.95 -6.67
C SER A 353 -10.23 -2.74 -6.42
N THR A 354 -10.66 -3.15 -5.23
CA THR A 354 -11.99 -2.89 -4.70
C THR A 354 -11.88 -2.31 -3.30
N LEU A 355 -12.60 -1.23 -3.06
CA LEU A 355 -12.87 -0.64 -1.75
C LEU A 355 -14.34 -0.94 -1.43
N ASP A 356 -14.62 -1.62 -0.34
CA ASP A 356 -15.98 -2.07 0.00
C ASP A 356 -16.33 -1.72 1.45
N THR A 357 -17.34 -0.88 1.60
CA THR A 357 -17.98 -0.52 2.87
C THR A 357 -19.48 -0.79 2.80
N SER A 358 -19.90 -1.81 2.04
CA SER A 358 -21.30 -2.20 2.00
C SER A 358 -21.77 -2.75 3.35
N GLY A 359 -23.06 -2.64 3.62
CA GLY A 359 -23.65 -3.10 4.87
C GLY A 359 -25.17 -3.12 4.81
N THR A 360 -25.83 -3.34 5.96
CA THR A 360 -27.27 -3.08 6.08
C THR A 360 -27.56 -1.64 5.64
N GLU A 361 -26.79 -0.69 6.13
CA GLU A 361 -26.59 0.64 5.56
C GLU A 361 -25.16 0.74 5.03
N GLY A 362 -24.94 1.45 3.94
CA GLY A 362 -23.59 1.66 3.41
C GLY A 362 -22.74 2.51 4.35
N GLY A 363 -21.43 2.23 4.40
CA GLY A 363 -20.45 2.99 5.16
C GLY A 363 -19.90 4.20 4.39
N ASP A 364 -18.76 4.72 4.86
CA ASP A 364 -18.13 5.91 4.28
C ASP A 364 -16.79 5.57 3.61
N ILE A 365 -16.56 6.08 2.39
CA ILE A 365 -15.27 6.05 1.74
C ILE A 365 -14.81 7.47 1.47
N ASN A 366 -13.69 7.85 2.07
CA ASN A 366 -13.12 9.18 1.98
C ASN A 366 -11.74 9.11 1.30
N ILE A 367 -11.62 9.71 0.12
CA ILE A 367 -10.38 9.76 -0.66
C ILE A 367 -9.93 11.22 -0.78
N SER A 368 -8.73 11.54 -0.31
CA SER A 368 -8.16 12.87 -0.41
C SER A 368 -6.75 12.83 -1.02
N ALA A 369 -6.56 13.55 -2.13
CA ALA A 369 -5.27 13.61 -2.81
C ALA A 369 -5.08 14.94 -3.57
N LYS A 370 -3.86 15.18 -4.07
CA LYS A 370 -3.67 16.20 -5.11
C LYS A 370 -4.22 15.70 -6.45
N ASN A 371 -3.95 14.44 -6.80
CA ASN A 371 -4.46 13.78 -7.99
C ASN A 371 -5.04 12.41 -7.63
N PHE A 372 -6.21 12.08 -8.14
CA PHE A 372 -6.83 10.78 -7.99
C PHE A 372 -7.15 10.18 -9.36
N GLU A 373 -6.74 8.94 -9.57
CA GLU A 373 -7.03 8.19 -10.79
C GLU A 373 -7.55 6.79 -10.41
N THR A 374 -8.69 6.39 -10.97
CA THR A 374 -9.28 5.09 -10.67
C THR A 374 -9.81 4.38 -11.91
N SER A 375 -9.63 3.06 -11.92
CA SER A 375 -10.32 2.09 -12.77
C SER A 375 -11.01 1.01 -11.93
N GLY A 376 -10.90 1.07 -10.60
CA GLY A 376 -11.39 0.05 -9.67
C GLY A 376 -12.83 0.29 -9.21
N ASN A 377 -13.28 -0.57 -8.31
CA ASN A 377 -14.59 -0.48 -7.68
C ASN A 377 -14.51 0.24 -6.34
N ILE A 378 -15.48 1.10 -6.06
CA ILE A 378 -15.64 1.84 -4.81
C ILE A 378 -17.09 1.66 -4.39
N ILE A 379 -17.34 0.86 -3.34
CA ILE A 379 -18.66 0.36 -3.00
C ILE A 379 -19.01 0.76 -1.57
N ALA A 380 -20.14 1.45 -1.40
CA ALA A 380 -20.76 1.80 -0.14
C ALA A 380 -22.27 1.52 -0.21
N ALA A 381 -22.63 0.32 -0.68
CA ALA A 381 -24.02 -0.03 -0.93
C ALA A 381 -24.79 -0.34 0.37
N GLY A 382 -26.01 0.15 0.46
CA GLY A 382 -26.97 -0.19 1.52
C GLY A 382 -27.82 -1.37 1.13
N LEU A 383 -27.42 -2.58 1.53
CA LEU A 383 -28.05 -3.84 1.08
C LEU A 383 -29.50 -4.00 1.56
N ASN A 384 -29.82 -3.45 2.74
CA ASN A 384 -31.17 -3.46 3.31
C ASN A 384 -31.65 -2.05 3.74
N GLY A 385 -30.81 -1.04 3.59
CA GLY A 385 -31.02 0.32 4.09
C GLY A 385 -30.62 1.40 3.10
N VAL A 386 -30.06 2.46 3.63
CA VAL A 386 -29.57 3.62 2.89
C VAL A 386 -28.17 3.33 2.33
N GLY A 387 -27.91 3.74 1.09
CA GLY A 387 -26.56 3.75 0.52
C GLY A 387 -25.63 4.70 1.30
N GLY A 388 -24.35 4.39 1.32
CA GLY A 388 -23.34 5.14 2.07
C GLY A 388 -22.85 6.42 1.39
N ARG A 389 -21.69 6.90 1.83
CA ARG A 389 -21.09 8.13 1.32
C ARG A 389 -19.75 7.86 0.66
N LEU A 390 -19.57 8.36 -0.54
CA LEU A 390 -18.33 8.35 -1.30
C LEU A 390 -17.86 9.79 -1.52
N ASP A 391 -16.79 10.20 -0.84
CA ASP A 391 -16.18 11.52 -0.98
C ASP A 391 -14.81 11.40 -1.67
N ILE A 392 -14.70 11.92 -2.89
CA ILE A 392 -13.46 11.93 -3.68
C ILE A 392 -12.99 13.36 -3.80
N GLU A 393 -12.09 13.76 -2.89
CA GLU A 393 -11.41 15.04 -2.90
C GLU A 393 -10.10 14.93 -3.69
N ALA A 394 -9.94 15.71 -4.76
CA ALA A 394 -8.72 15.78 -5.53
C ALA A 394 -8.39 17.23 -5.87
N SER A 395 -7.49 17.87 -5.13
CA SER A 395 -7.25 19.31 -5.26
C SER A 395 -6.74 19.76 -6.64
N ASN A 396 -6.27 18.86 -7.51
CA ASN A 396 -5.90 19.15 -8.89
C ASN A 396 -6.75 18.35 -9.88
N LYS A 397 -6.69 16.99 -9.87
CA LYS A 397 -7.38 16.17 -10.87
C LYS A 397 -8.06 14.95 -10.25
N ALA A 398 -9.34 14.74 -10.57
CA ALA A 398 -10.04 13.47 -10.36
C ALA A 398 -10.35 12.83 -11.73
N ILE A 399 -9.84 11.62 -11.96
CA ILE A 399 -10.00 10.89 -13.22
C ILE A 399 -10.57 9.51 -12.96
N LEU A 400 -11.76 9.24 -13.50
CA LEU A 400 -12.42 7.95 -13.46
C LEU A 400 -12.40 7.34 -14.86
N TYR A 401 -11.72 6.19 -15.04
CA TYR A 401 -11.59 5.53 -16.34
C TYR A 401 -12.73 4.53 -16.61
N THR A 402 -12.71 3.38 -15.91
CA THR A 402 -13.71 2.30 -16.04
C THR A 402 -14.26 1.88 -14.68
N SER A 403 -14.25 2.81 -13.73
CA SER A 403 -14.60 2.58 -12.34
C SER A 403 -16.10 2.44 -12.13
N ASN A 404 -16.47 1.66 -11.10
CA ASN A 404 -17.82 1.60 -10.57
C ASN A 404 -17.84 2.21 -9.17
N LEU A 405 -18.56 3.32 -9.01
CA LEU A 405 -18.82 3.99 -7.74
C LEU A 405 -20.25 3.66 -7.35
N ASP A 406 -20.43 2.80 -6.37
CA ASP A 406 -21.73 2.29 -5.95
C ASP A 406 -22.08 2.77 -4.53
N ALA A 407 -22.96 3.71 -4.43
CA ALA A 407 -23.63 4.15 -3.20
C ALA A 407 -25.14 3.90 -3.30
N SER A 408 -25.57 2.84 -3.99
CA SER A 408 -26.97 2.47 -4.10
C SER A 408 -27.52 2.00 -2.74
N GLY A 409 -28.83 2.00 -2.60
CA GLY A 409 -29.49 1.51 -1.40
C GLY A 409 -30.84 0.87 -1.66
N THR A 410 -31.27 0.04 -0.72
CA THR A 410 -32.61 -0.57 -0.81
C THR A 410 -33.69 0.41 -0.42
N SER A 411 -33.54 1.11 0.70
CA SER A 411 -34.52 2.06 1.21
C SER A 411 -34.30 3.49 0.72
N ARG A 412 -33.07 3.87 0.41
CA ARG A 412 -32.69 5.16 -0.18
C ARG A 412 -31.26 5.06 -0.76
N GLY A 413 -31.02 5.69 -1.91
CA GLY A 413 -29.68 5.85 -2.45
C GLY A 413 -28.81 6.76 -1.58
N GLY A 414 -27.48 6.59 -1.65
CA GLY A 414 -26.47 7.30 -0.87
C GLY A 414 -26.01 8.63 -1.48
N LEU A 415 -24.84 9.07 -1.07
CA LEU A 415 -24.22 10.32 -1.50
C LEU A 415 -22.86 10.06 -2.18
N VAL A 416 -22.69 10.57 -3.38
CA VAL A 416 -21.38 10.57 -4.08
C VAL A 416 -20.98 12.01 -4.36
N ARG A 417 -19.78 12.42 -3.90
CA ARG A 417 -19.20 13.73 -4.21
C ARG A 417 -17.83 13.55 -4.87
N ILE A 418 -17.64 14.13 -6.03
CA ILE A 418 -16.40 14.01 -6.81
C ILE A 418 -15.87 15.39 -7.14
N GLY A 419 -14.66 15.71 -6.69
CA GLY A 419 -13.93 16.91 -7.01
C GLY A 419 -14.43 18.18 -6.32
N GLY A 420 -15.43 18.10 -5.45
CA GLY A 420 -15.89 19.23 -4.66
C GLY A 420 -17.26 19.00 -4.03
N ALA A 421 -17.66 19.92 -3.15
CA ALA A 421 -19.00 19.95 -2.55
C ALA A 421 -20.00 20.66 -3.47
N PHE A 422 -21.27 20.62 -3.09
CA PHE A 422 -22.37 21.26 -3.83
C PHE A 422 -22.06 22.72 -4.17
N GLN A 423 -22.16 23.06 -5.46
CA GLN A 423 -21.79 24.38 -6.03
C GLN A 423 -20.39 24.86 -5.60
N GLY A 424 -19.41 23.93 -5.46
CA GLY A 424 -18.05 24.24 -5.07
C GLY A 424 -17.92 24.90 -3.68
N SER A 425 -18.84 24.62 -2.77
CA SER A 425 -18.93 25.25 -1.44
C SER A 425 -19.27 26.75 -1.48
N ASN A 426 -19.88 27.25 -2.56
CA ASN A 426 -20.28 28.65 -2.65
C ASN A 426 -21.69 28.85 -2.06
N ASP A 427 -21.76 29.25 -0.79
CA ASP A 427 -23.03 29.42 -0.09
C ASP A 427 -23.80 30.70 -0.50
N LEU A 428 -23.09 31.66 -1.14
CA LEU A 428 -23.67 32.98 -1.45
C LEU A 428 -24.70 32.95 -2.58
N THR A 429 -24.71 31.93 -3.42
CA THR A 429 -25.58 31.81 -4.58
C THR A 429 -26.68 30.75 -4.42
N ARG A 430 -26.67 30.00 -3.32
CA ARG A 430 -27.62 28.92 -3.07
C ARG A 430 -28.99 29.46 -2.69
N THR A 431 -30.00 28.80 -3.19
CA THR A 431 -31.36 29.00 -2.72
C THR A 431 -31.74 27.96 -1.67
N THR A 432 -32.66 28.26 -0.76
CA THR A 432 -33.17 27.31 0.24
C THR A 432 -33.67 26.02 -0.42
N ALA A 433 -34.37 26.14 -1.56
CA ALA A 433 -34.85 24.96 -2.29
C ALA A 433 -33.71 24.08 -2.84
N GLN A 434 -32.60 24.66 -3.29
CA GLN A 434 -31.42 23.89 -3.71
C GLN A 434 -30.76 23.20 -2.53
N GLU A 435 -30.65 23.88 -1.38
CA GLU A 435 -30.07 23.25 -0.17
C GLU A 435 -30.93 22.08 0.31
N GLU A 436 -32.26 22.25 0.37
CA GLU A 436 -33.20 21.18 0.70
C GLU A 436 -33.06 19.99 -0.25
N THR A 437 -32.88 20.25 -1.54
CA THR A 437 -32.80 19.23 -2.58
C THR A 437 -31.50 18.46 -2.57
N PHE A 438 -30.34 19.12 -2.38
CA PHE A 438 -29.03 18.51 -2.59
C PHE A 438 -28.28 18.22 -1.29
N ILE A 439 -28.50 18.99 -0.21
CA ILE A 439 -27.62 18.96 0.98
C ILE A 439 -28.38 18.57 2.26
N ASN A 440 -29.50 19.24 2.59
CA ASN A 440 -30.07 19.21 3.94
C ASN A 440 -30.41 17.81 4.45
N ARG A 441 -30.77 16.89 3.55
CA ARG A 441 -31.07 15.51 3.91
C ARG A 441 -29.88 14.69 4.36
N TRP A 442 -28.65 15.18 4.14
CA TRP A 442 -27.40 14.52 4.49
C TRP A 442 -26.82 15.02 5.81
N GLY A 443 -27.48 16.00 6.46
CA GLY A 443 -26.98 16.62 7.68
C GLY A 443 -25.72 17.44 7.46
N THR A 444 -24.85 17.49 8.46
CA THR A 444 -23.57 18.20 8.35
C THR A 444 -22.57 17.37 7.56
N LEU A 445 -22.18 17.86 6.40
CA LEU A 445 -21.18 17.21 5.55
C LEU A 445 -19.78 17.79 5.80
N PRO A 446 -18.73 16.96 5.73
CA PRO A 446 -17.35 17.46 5.73
C PRO A 446 -17.10 18.42 4.57
N SER A 447 -16.27 19.45 4.83
CA SER A 447 -15.78 20.33 3.77
C SER A 447 -14.89 19.55 2.79
N MET A 448 -14.90 19.95 1.52
CA MET A 448 -14.04 19.39 0.48
C MET A 448 -13.30 20.51 -0.24
N LYS A 449 -12.03 20.25 -0.62
CA LYS A 449 -11.28 21.12 -1.54
C LYS A 449 -11.74 20.84 -2.96
N ASN A 450 -11.89 21.90 -3.75
CA ASN A 450 -12.30 21.76 -5.14
C ASN A 450 -11.14 21.25 -6.01
N ALA A 451 -11.47 20.33 -6.93
CA ALA A 451 -10.59 19.92 -8.01
C ALA A 451 -10.47 21.04 -9.06
N GLN A 452 -9.32 21.12 -9.71
CA GLN A 452 -9.20 21.96 -10.91
C GLN A 452 -9.89 21.26 -12.09
N PHE A 453 -9.70 19.95 -12.21
CA PHE A 453 -10.20 19.16 -13.33
C PHE A 453 -10.89 17.88 -12.84
N VAL A 454 -12.06 17.58 -13.39
CA VAL A 454 -12.73 16.29 -13.22
C VAL A 454 -12.98 15.68 -14.59
N PHE A 455 -12.54 14.43 -14.76
CA PHE A 455 -12.76 13.67 -15.99
C PHE A 455 -13.37 12.30 -15.66
N ILE A 456 -14.59 12.09 -16.11
CA ILE A 456 -15.33 10.83 -15.95
C ILE A 456 -15.51 10.20 -17.33
N ASN A 457 -14.78 9.10 -17.57
CA ASN A 457 -14.75 8.43 -18.85
C ASN A 457 -16.04 7.61 -19.09
N LYS A 458 -16.31 7.28 -20.33
CA LYS A 458 -17.52 6.54 -20.78
C LYS A 458 -17.71 5.18 -20.06
N GLY A 459 -16.63 4.54 -19.61
CA GLY A 459 -16.68 3.27 -18.88
C GLY A 459 -17.00 3.40 -17.39
N ALA A 460 -17.02 4.61 -16.85
CA ALA A 460 -17.30 4.84 -15.44
C ALA A 460 -18.81 4.88 -15.15
N ILE A 461 -19.20 4.31 -14.01
CA ILE A 461 -20.59 4.29 -13.51
C ILE A 461 -20.59 4.90 -12.12
N ILE A 462 -21.55 5.78 -11.88
CA ILE A 462 -21.86 6.34 -10.56
C ILE A 462 -23.30 5.93 -10.25
N ASP A 463 -23.48 5.13 -9.21
CA ASP A 463 -24.76 4.60 -8.80
C ASP A 463 -25.18 5.14 -7.43
N VAL A 464 -26.26 5.92 -7.42
CA VAL A 464 -26.96 6.41 -6.23
C VAL A 464 -28.43 6.01 -6.29
N ALA A 465 -28.76 4.92 -6.99
CA ALA A 465 -30.13 4.46 -7.15
C ALA A 465 -30.67 3.87 -5.84
N SER A 466 -31.99 3.75 -5.78
CA SER A 466 -32.68 2.96 -4.76
C SER A 466 -33.63 1.96 -5.39
N SER A 467 -33.67 0.74 -4.85
CA SER A 467 -34.56 -0.29 -5.36
C SER A 467 -36.01 -0.12 -4.87
N ASN A 468 -36.23 0.39 -3.66
CA ASN A 468 -37.54 0.49 -3.04
C ASN A 468 -37.90 1.90 -2.54
N GLY A 469 -36.96 2.83 -2.49
CA GLY A 469 -37.14 4.18 -1.97
C GLY A 469 -36.62 5.26 -2.91
N ASP A 470 -36.31 6.41 -2.36
CA ASP A 470 -35.83 7.56 -3.12
C ASP A 470 -34.38 7.36 -3.49
N ALA A 471 -34.00 7.75 -4.69
CA ALA A 471 -32.62 7.76 -5.10
C ALA A 471 -31.78 8.81 -4.32
N GLY A 472 -30.47 8.66 -4.36
CA GLY A 472 -29.49 9.46 -3.65
C GLY A 472 -29.11 10.77 -4.33
N THR A 473 -27.90 11.24 -3.98
CA THR A 473 -27.34 12.48 -4.55
C THR A 473 -25.96 12.20 -5.15
N ALA A 474 -25.73 12.69 -6.36
CA ALA A 474 -24.42 12.72 -6.99
C ALA A 474 -23.99 14.17 -7.27
N ILE A 475 -22.83 14.58 -6.80
CA ILE A 475 -22.26 15.92 -6.99
C ILE A 475 -20.91 15.78 -7.67
N ILE A 476 -20.77 16.41 -8.83
CA ILE A 476 -19.53 16.43 -9.62
C ILE A 476 -19.15 17.88 -9.87
N TRP A 477 -18.02 18.30 -9.31
CA TRP A 477 -17.59 19.70 -9.36
C TRP A 477 -16.12 19.85 -9.72
N SER A 478 -15.80 20.90 -10.47
CA SER A 478 -14.43 21.38 -10.65
C SER A 478 -14.36 22.90 -10.78
N ASP A 479 -13.19 23.48 -10.48
CA ASP A 479 -13.00 24.93 -10.64
C ASP A 479 -12.64 25.36 -12.06
N GLN A 480 -12.09 24.44 -12.90
CA GLN A 480 -11.70 24.76 -14.28
C GLN A 480 -12.51 23.98 -15.32
N GLU A 481 -12.42 22.65 -15.31
CA GLU A 481 -13.08 21.86 -16.33
C GLU A 481 -13.63 20.55 -15.77
N THR A 482 -14.91 20.30 -16.01
CA THR A 482 -15.54 19.00 -15.81
C THR A 482 -15.90 18.39 -17.15
N THR A 483 -15.39 17.18 -17.42
CA THR A 483 -15.77 16.36 -18.57
C THR A 483 -16.53 15.13 -18.07
N MET A 484 -17.78 15.00 -18.45
CA MET A 484 -18.66 13.89 -18.05
C MET A 484 -19.08 13.07 -19.26
N LEU A 485 -18.52 11.87 -19.38
CA LEU A 485 -18.86 10.90 -20.44
C LEU A 485 -19.44 9.59 -19.85
N GLY A 486 -19.33 9.42 -18.52
CA GLY A 486 -19.75 8.21 -17.82
C GLY A 486 -21.26 8.16 -17.58
N LYS A 487 -21.69 7.12 -16.88
CA LYS A 487 -23.09 6.86 -16.57
C LYS A 487 -23.42 7.25 -15.12
N ILE A 488 -24.57 7.88 -14.91
CA ILE A 488 -25.11 8.14 -13.58
C ILE A 488 -26.47 7.45 -13.46
N LEU A 489 -26.64 6.68 -12.38
CA LEU A 489 -27.89 6.02 -12.01
C LEU A 489 -28.42 6.69 -10.74
N ALA A 490 -29.48 7.47 -10.87
CA ALA A 490 -30.18 8.15 -9.78
C ALA A 490 -31.68 7.84 -9.85
N THR A 491 -31.97 6.52 -10.01
CA THR A 491 -33.34 6.01 -10.17
C THR A 491 -33.88 5.47 -8.85
N GLY A 492 -35.16 5.70 -8.59
CA GLY A 492 -35.83 5.26 -7.38
C GLY A 492 -37.34 5.53 -7.48
N SER A 493 -38.05 5.38 -6.37
CA SER A 493 -39.48 5.79 -6.26
C SER A 493 -39.65 7.29 -6.55
N ILE A 494 -38.71 8.09 -6.06
CA ILE A 494 -38.47 9.47 -6.47
C ILE A 494 -37.04 9.52 -7.01
N GLY A 495 -36.85 10.21 -8.13
CA GLY A 495 -35.52 10.39 -8.74
C GLY A 495 -34.55 11.15 -7.82
N GLY A 496 -33.27 10.87 -7.96
CA GLY A 496 -32.20 11.49 -7.18
C GLY A 496 -31.86 12.91 -7.63
N SER A 497 -30.93 13.53 -6.91
CA SER A 497 -30.42 14.86 -7.20
C SER A 497 -29.01 14.76 -7.76
N VAL A 498 -28.82 15.19 -8.99
CA VAL A 498 -27.54 15.11 -9.70
C VAL A 498 -27.05 16.52 -10.03
N GLU A 499 -25.86 16.86 -9.59
CA GLU A 499 -25.11 18.05 -10.01
C GLU A 499 -23.93 17.64 -10.88
N ILE A 500 -23.82 18.22 -12.07
CA ILE A 500 -22.63 18.14 -12.92
C ILE A 500 -22.25 19.55 -13.30
N SER A 501 -21.23 20.07 -12.64
CA SER A 501 -20.94 21.49 -12.67
C SER A 501 -19.44 21.74 -12.84
N SER A 502 -19.11 22.95 -13.28
CA SER A 502 -17.76 23.49 -13.26
C SER A 502 -17.85 25.00 -13.11
N LYS A 503 -16.98 25.57 -12.30
CA LYS A 503 -16.90 27.03 -12.17
C LYS A 503 -16.56 27.71 -13.50
N ASP A 504 -15.85 27.06 -14.41
CA ASP A 504 -15.49 27.63 -15.72
C ASP A 504 -16.10 26.84 -16.89
N THR A 505 -15.64 25.63 -17.15
CA THR A 505 -16.02 24.90 -18.38
C THR A 505 -16.63 23.54 -18.08
N LEU A 506 -17.79 23.26 -18.65
CA LEU A 506 -18.42 21.94 -18.64
C LEU A 506 -18.46 21.37 -20.05
N ARG A 507 -17.88 20.15 -20.23
CA ARG A 507 -17.74 19.51 -21.55
C ARG A 507 -18.43 18.16 -21.61
N HIS A 508 -18.96 17.82 -22.77
CA HIS A 508 -19.38 16.48 -23.19
C HIS A 508 -20.28 15.77 -22.16
N ILE A 509 -21.44 16.36 -21.89
CA ILE A 509 -22.43 15.67 -21.06
C ILE A 509 -23.26 14.77 -21.96
N GLY A 510 -23.14 13.45 -21.75
CA GLY A 510 -24.06 12.47 -22.32
C GLY A 510 -25.37 12.45 -21.54
N LEU A 511 -26.32 13.34 -21.84
CA LEU A 511 -27.61 13.36 -21.13
C LEU A 511 -28.35 12.01 -21.17
N ASN A 512 -28.14 11.21 -22.22
CA ASN A 512 -28.72 9.87 -22.34
C ASN A 512 -28.09 8.84 -21.38
N ASP A 513 -26.91 9.14 -20.82
CA ASP A 513 -26.20 8.29 -19.86
C ASP A 513 -26.54 8.68 -18.41
N ILE A 514 -27.38 9.69 -18.20
CA ILE A 514 -27.87 10.12 -16.88
C ILE A 514 -29.32 9.64 -16.72
N SER A 515 -29.50 8.66 -15.83
CA SER A 515 -30.80 8.07 -15.53
C SER A 515 -31.35 8.62 -14.21
N ILE A 516 -32.39 9.43 -14.28
CA ILE A 516 -33.06 10.01 -13.11
C ILE A 516 -34.56 9.69 -13.23
N SER A 517 -35.15 9.09 -12.19
CA SER A 517 -36.61 8.86 -12.16
C SER A 517 -37.39 10.16 -11.99
N ALA A 518 -38.70 10.10 -12.19
CA ALA A 518 -39.61 11.25 -11.99
C ALA A 518 -39.47 11.84 -10.58
N GLY A 519 -39.55 13.15 -10.49
CA GLY A 519 -39.37 13.91 -9.24
C GLY A 519 -37.91 14.17 -8.84
N GLY A 520 -36.94 13.68 -9.62
CA GLY A 520 -35.53 13.98 -9.40
C GLY A 520 -35.05 15.28 -10.06
N HIS A 521 -33.83 15.67 -9.77
CA HIS A 521 -33.26 16.96 -10.18
C HIS A 521 -31.92 16.78 -10.88
N LEU A 522 -31.71 17.52 -11.97
CA LEU A 522 -30.42 17.69 -12.63
C LEU A 522 -30.03 19.16 -12.60
N LEU A 523 -28.91 19.47 -11.97
CA LEU A 523 -28.27 20.77 -11.97
C LEU A 523 -27.03 20.77 -12.86
N LEU A 524 -26.98 21.67 -13.82
CA LEU A 524 -25.82 21.98 -14.65
C LEU A 524 -25.49 23.44 -14.40
N ASP A 525 -24.35 23.71 -13.74
CA ASP A 525 -23.96 25.07 -13.35
C ASP A 525 -22.52 25.41 -13.78
N PRO A 526 -22.28 25.59 -15.09
CA PRO A 526 -21.05 26.16 -15.58
C PRO A 526 -21.19 27.68 -15.77
N LYS A 527 -20.08 28.41 -15.76
CA LYS A 527 -20.04 29.82 -16.12
C LYS A 527 -20.58 30.07 -17.53
N ASN A 528 -20.30 29.14 -18.45
CA ASN A 528 -20.77 29.19 -19.83
C ASN A 528 -21.31 27.81 -20.21
N ILE A 529 -22.54 27.77 -20.70
CA ILE A 529 -23.14 26.57 -21.27
C ILE A 529 -23.44 26.78 -22.76
N THR A 530 -22.97 25.89 -23.58
CA THR A 530 -23.37 25.83 -24.99
C THR A 530 -24.29 24.63 -25.15
N ILE A 531 -25.57 24.88 -25.33
CA ILE A 531 -26.54 23.85 -25.70
C ILE A 531 -26.52 23.79 -27.24
N GLY A 532 -25.81 22.79 -27.77
CA GLY A 532 -25.80 22.48 -29.19
C GLY A 532 -26.36 21.08 -29.40
N ASP A 533 -26.93 20.87 -30.56
CA ASP A 533 -27.15 19.50 -31.03
C ASP A 533 -25.77 18.83 -31.12
N VAL A 534 -25.46 17.97 -30.18
CA VAL A 534 -24.26 17.13 -30.26
C VAL A 534 -24.56 16.17 -31.40
N GLY A 535 -24.23 16.64 -32.62
CA GLY A 535 -24.39 15.84 -33.81
C GLY A 535 -23.89 14.44 -33.50
N THR A 536 -24.78 13.51 -33.68
CA THR A 536 -24.66 12.05 -33.56
C THR A 536 -23.28 11.60 -33.08
N SER A 537 -23.23 11.03 -31.89
CA SER A 537 -22.02 10.43 -31.32
C SER A 537 -21.14 9.91 -32.44
N LYS A 538 -19.96 10.53 -32.64
CA LYS A 538 -19.00 9.94 -33.57
C LYS A 538 -18.63 8.61 -32.92
N ASN A 539 -19.33 7.56 -33.31
CA ASN A 539 -18.87 6.22 -33.07
C ASN A 539 -17.47 6.18 -33.65
N TRP A 540 -16.48 5.94 -32.81
CA TRP A 540 -15.14 5.65 -33.27
C TRP A 540 -15.26 4.41 -34.16
N THR A 541 -15.36 4.64 -35.46
CA THR A 541 -15.25 3.56 -36.42
C THR A 541 -13.76 3.36 -36.66
N TYR A 542 -13.32 2.12 -36.53
CA TYR A 542 -12.02 1.69 -36.94
C TYR A 542 -11.75 2.20 -38.37
N GLN A 543 -10.76 3.08 -38.54
CA GLN A 543 -10.42 3.64 -39.84
C GLN A 543 -9.23 2.91 -40.48
N SER A 544 -8.19 2.65 -39.70
CA SER A 544 -7.00 1.97 -40.16
C SER A 544 -6.05 1.64 -39.01
N ILE A 545 -5.21 0.64 -39.22
CA ILE A 545 -4.05 0.36 -38.37
C ILE A 545 -2.83 1.09 -38.95
N ILE A 546 -2.01 1.66 -38.07
CA ILE A 546 -0.68 2.19 -38.41
C ILE A 546 0.32 1.38 -37.59
N ASP A 547 0.86 0.33 -38.17
CA ASP A 547 1.88 -0.52 -37.56
C ASP A 547 2.70 -1.25 -38.63
N SER A 548 3.47 -2.25 -38.27
CA SER A 548 4.24 -3.09 -39.19
C SER A 548 3.46 -4.31 -39.74
N SER A 549 2.15 -4.40 -39.51
CA SER A 549 1.33 -5.50 -40.02
C SER A 549 0.98 -5.33 -41.50
N ALA A 550 0.62 -6.44 -42.15
CA ALA A 550 0.20 -6.43 -43.56
C ALA A 550 -1.10 -5.63 -43.80
N ASP A 551 -1.90 -5.40 -42.73
CA ASP A 551 -3.16 -4.64 -42.80
C ASP A 551 -2.97 -3.17 -42.48
N SER A 552 -1.73 -2.69 -42.28
CA SER A 552 -1.43 -1.29 -41.99
C SER A 552 -1.76 -0.38 -43.15
N ALA A 553 -2.43 0.73 -42.87
CA ALA A 553 -2.70 1.78 -43.86
C ALA A 553 -1.44 2.58 -44.26
N VAL A 554 -0.35 2.43 -43.53
CA VAL A 554 0.98 2.99 -43.83
C VAL A 554 1.97 1.84 -43.76
N ASP A 555 2.71 1.62 -44.83
CA ASP A 555 3.75 0.58 -44.87
C ASP A 555 4.93 0.99 -43.97
N LEU A 556 5.06 0.36 -42.84
CA LEU A 556 6.16 0.52 -41.90
C LEU A 556 7.08 -0.71 -41.87
N THR A 557 6.95 -1.64 -42.81
CA THR A 557 7.73 -2.89 -42.84
C THR A 557 9.23 -2.63 -42.98
N SER A 558 9.65 -1.59 -43.68
CA SER A 558 11.05 -1.19 -43.83
C SER A 558 11.67 -0.60 -42.54
N PHE A 559 10.83 -0.32 -41.53
CA PHE A 559 11.29 0.18 -40.23
C PHE A 559 11.43 -0.97 -39.20
N ASN A 560 11.07 -2.22 -39.61
CA ASN A 560 11.23 -3.45 -38.86
C ASN A 560 10.73 -3.35 -37.40
N MET A 561 9.61 -2.65 -37.18
CA MET A 561 9.02 -2.47 -35.85
C MET A 561 8.56 -3.82 -35.27
N LYS A 562 9.17 -4.24 -34.17
CA LYS A 562 8.84 -5.49 -33.48
C LYS A 562 7.88 -5.24 -32.33
N ASN A 563 6.75 -5.92 -32.36
CA ASN A 563 5.82 -5.97 -31.24
C ASN A 563 6.13 -7.20 -30.37
N GLY A 564 6.70 -7.00 -29.17
CA GLY A 564 6.96 -8.09 -28.23
C GLY A 564 7.61 -7.66 -26.93
N TRP A 565 7.38 -8.44 -25.87
CA TRP A 565 7.78 -8.13 -24.49
C TRP A 565 9.28 -8.22 -24.20
N THR A 566 10.06 -8.78 -25.10
CA THR A 566 11.49 -9.02 -24.85
C THR A 566 12.46 -8.19 -25.65
N HIS A 567 12.08 -7.65 -26.83
CA HIS A 567 12.94 -6.82 -27.70
C HIS A 567 12.11 -6.02 -28.73
N GLY A 568 10.99 -5.42 -28.32
CA GLY A 568 10.13 -4.65 -29.21
C GLY A 568 10.36 -3.15 -29.12
N ASP A 569 10.17 -2.45 -30.21
CA ASP A 569 10.34 -0.98 -30.34
C ASP A 569 9.34 -0.18 -29.50
N ASN A 570 8.34 -0.84 -28.91
CA ASN A 570 7.28 -0.23 -28.10
C ASN A 570 6.58 0.96 -28.81
N PHE A 571 6.26 0.79 -30.08
CA PHE A 571 5.58 1.80 -30.87
C PHE A 571 4.24 2.20 -30.27
N GLY A 572 4.07 3.47 -29.96
CA GLY A 572 2.88 4.03 -29.34
C GLY A 572 2.74 3.79 -27.83
N ALA A 573 3.45 2.82 -27.24
CA ALA A 573 3.31 2.46 -25.82
C ALA A 573 3.75 3.59 -24.86
N SER A 574 4.65 4.46 -25.29
CA SER A 574 5.21 5.54 -24.45
C SER A 574 4.62 6.92 -24.74
N GLY A 575 3.80 7.06 -25.75
CA GLY A 575 3.10 8.30 -26.01
C GLY A 575 2.59 8.48 -27.43
N VAL A 576 1.39 9.00 -27.53
CA VAL A 576 0.74 9.41 -28.76
C VAL A 576 0.28 10.86 -28.58
N ARG A 577 0.48 11.72 -29.57
CA ARG A 577 0.05 13.12 -29.53
C ARG A 577 -0.60 13.52 -30.84
N LEU A 578 -1.77 14.10 -30.72
CA LEU A 578 -2.52 14.65 -31.86
C LEU A 578 -2.35 16.17 -31.89
N SER A 579 -2.21 16.74 -33.11
CA SER A 579 -2.21 18.19 -33.28
C SER A 579 -3.56 18.81 -32.92
N GLY A 580 -3.57 20.11 -32.59
CA GLY A 580 -4.81 20.81 -32.21
C GLY A 580 -5.84 20.87 -33.33
N ASP A 581 -5.43 20.77 -34.61
CA ASP A 581 -6.30 20.68 -35.78
C ASP A 581 -6.78 19.25 -36.08
N GLY A 582 -6.32 18.25 -35.32
CA GLY A 582 -6.71 16.84 -35.46
C GLY A 582 -6.18 16.13 -36.71
N THR A 583 -5.29 16.77 -37.49
CA THR A 583 -4.83 16.20 -38.77
C THR A 583 -3.42 15.64 -38.74
N LYS A 584 -2.69 15.78 -37.63
CA LYS A 584 -1.33 15.26 -37.47
C LYS A 584 -1.19 14.47 -36.20
N LEU A 585 -0.45 13.36 -36.27
CA LEU A 585 -0.22 12.44 -35.17
C LEU A 585 1.28 12.22 -34.97
N GLY A 586 1.76 12.38 -33.76
CA GLY A 586 3.08 11.95 -33.33
C GLY A 586 2.99 10.69 -32.47
N VAL A 587 3.76 9.67 -32.82
CA VAL A 587 3.81 8.39 -32.09
C VAL A 587 5.23 8.16 -31.62
N LEU A 588 5.44 7.96 -30.32
CA LEU A 588 6.75 7.66 -29.74
C LEU A 588 6.99 6.15 -29.72
N SER A 589 8.11 5.73 -30.29
CA SER A 589 8.72 4.41 -30.13
C SER A 589 9.92 4.55 -29.20
N ARG A 590 9.89 3.89 -28.03
CA ARG A 590 10.88 4.14 -26.98
C ARG A 590 12.20 3.40 -27.20
N PHE A 591 12.14 2.22 -27.79
CA PHE A 591 13.28 1.32 -27.99
C PHE A 591 13.51 1.02 -29.47
N ASP A 592 13.34 2.03 -30.30
CA ASP A 592 13.49 1.94 -31.75
C ASP A 592 14.95 1.63 -32.14
N ASP A 593 15.14 0.67 -33.04
CA ASP A 593 16.45 0.25 -33.50
C ASP A 593 16.93 0.99 -34.75
N GLY A 594 16.20 1.99 -35.21
CA GLY A 594 16.52 2.79 -36.38
C GLY A 594 16.11 2.12 -37.69
N TYR A 595 16.31 2.82 -38.80
CA TYR A 595 15.99 2.31 -40.14
C TYR A 595 16.80 1.07 -40.46
N ASN A 596 16.12 -0.06 -40.78
CA ASN A 596 16.71 -1.37 -40.98
C ASN A 596 17.57 -1.90 -39.82
N ASP A 597 17.14 -1.62 -38.59
CA ASP A 597 17.87 -2.02 -37.35
C ASP A 597 19.32 -1.45 -37.32
N SER A 598 19.51 -0.26 -37.83
CA SER A 598 20.82 0.37 -37.94
C SER A 598 21.37 0.98 -36.65
N SER A 599 20.51 1.08 -35.63
CA SER A 599 20.82 1.63 -34.30
C SER A 599 20.20 0.77 -33.22
N TYR A 600 20.71 0.86 -31.99
CA TYR A 600 20.25 0.00 -30.89
C TYR A 600 19.52 0.80 -29.81
N ASN A 601 18.21 0.53 -29.65
CA ASN A 601 17.36 1.03 -28.55
C ASN A 601 17.41 2.56 -28.30
N TYR A 602 17.31 3.38 -29.34
CA TYR A 602 17.15 4.82 -29.19
C TYR A 602 15.69 5.24 -29.46
N PRO A 603 15.16 6.21 -28.69
CA PRO A 603 13.78 6.67 -28.93
C PRO A 603 13.65 7.36 -30.30
N ALA A 604 12.55 7.06 -30.98
CA ALA A 604 12.16 7.71 -32.21
C ALA A 604 10.72 8.23 -32.15
N ILE A 605 10.42 9.31 -32.88
CA ILE A 605 9.07 9.87 -33.00
C ILE A 605 8.67 9.78 -34.48
N TYR A 606 7.60 9.06 -34.75
CA TYR A 606 6.96 8.94 -36.06
C TYR A 606 5.89 9.99 -36.21
N LEU A 607 5.95 10.77 -37.30
CA LEU A 607 5.03 11.84 -37.58
C LEU A 607 4.12 11.47 -38.75
N PHE A 608 2.83 11.38 -38.52
CA PHE A 608 1.81 11.07 -39.50
C PHE A 608 0.95 12.30 -39.81
N GLN A 609 0.42 12.35 -41.02
CA GLN A 609 -0.58 13.32 -41.43
C GLN A 609 -1.77 12.58 -42.04
N PHE A 610 -2.96 13.03 -41.70
CA PHE A 610 -4.23 12.57 -42.24
C PHE A 610 -4.81 13.57 -43.22
N SER A 611 -5.64 13.11 -44.17
CA SER A 611 -6.32 13.99 -45.11
C SER A 611 -7.42 14.82 -44.45
N ASP A 612 -7.94 14.38 -43.32
CA ASP A 612 -9.02 15.04 -42.58
C ASP A 612 -8.97 14.71 -41.09
N THR A 613 -9.88 15.28 -40.31
CA THR A 613 -10.03 15.05 -38.86
C THR A 613 -10.69 13.71 -38.49
N ASN A 614 -11.08 12.90 -39.49
CA ASN A 614 -11.59 11.55 -39.32
C ASN A 614 -10.48 10.50 -39.42
N PHE A 615 -9.22 10.94 -39.44
CA PHE A 615 -8.02 10.10 -39.57
C PHE A 615 -7.97 9.29 -40.89
N SER A 616 -8.55 9.85 -41.97
CA SER A 616 -8.54 9.21 -43.26
C SER A 616 -7.18 9.34 -43.94
N ASN A 617 -6.79 8.34 -44.73
CA ASN A 617 -5.58 8.33 -45.56
C ASN A 617 -4.31 8.75 -44.79
N PRO A 618 -3.88 8.02 -43.77
CA PRO A 618 -2.66 8.35 -43.04
C PRO A 618 -1.44 8.26 -43.95
N THR A 619 -0.55 9.23 -43.81
CA THR A 619 0.75 9.25 -44.52
C THR A 619 1.85 9.51 -43.50
N LEU A 620 2.93 8.74 -43.56
CA LEU A 620 4.13 9.03 -42.77
C LEU A 620 4.83 10.22 -43.36
N ARG A 621 5.07 11.26 -42.55
CA ARG A 621 5.71 12.52 -42.97
C ARG A 621 7.17 12.62 -42.56
N GLY A 622 7.57 11.86 -41.55
CA GLY A 622 8.95 11.83 -41.11
C GLY A 622 9.12 11.02 -39.85
N VAL A 623 10.38 10.66 -39.58
CA VAL A 623 10.80 10.03 -38.32
C VAL A 623 11.94 10.85 -37.75
N ILE A 624 11.86 11.15 -36.43
CA ILE A 624 12.89 11.87 -35.69
C ILE A 624 13.51 10.86 -34.72
N GLY A 625 14.74 10.45 -34.96
CA GLY A 625 15.44 9.49 -34.13
C GLY A 625 16.83 9.16 -34.64
N LYS A 626 17.66 8.56 -33.81
CA LYS A 626 18.98 8.08 -34.21
C LYS A 626 18.83 6.88 -35.15
N GLY A 627 19.65 6.83 -36.19
CA GLY A 627 19.58 5.79 -37.22
C GLY A 627 18.65 6.13 -38.41
N TYR A 628 18.03 7.32 -38.41
CA TYR A 628 17.19 7.80 -39.51
C TYR A 628 17.84 8.90 -40.33
N ASP A 629 19.10 9.22 -40.04
CA ASP A 629 19.86 10.30 -40.72
C ASP A 629 20.07 10.06 -42.24
N ALA A 630 19.94 8.79 -42.66
CA ALA A 630 20.16 8.40 -44.07
C ALA A 630 18.89 8.47 -44.96
N LEU A 631 17.74 8.84 -44.43
CA LEU A 631 16.49 8.97 -45.19
C LEU A 631 16.45 10.26 -46.02
N SER A 632 17.59 10.64 -46.62
CA SER A 632 17.70 11.78 -47.50
C SER A 632 17.03 11.47 -48.86
N GLY A 633 15.82 11.90 -49.04
CA GLY A 633 15.17 11.90 -50.35
C GLY A 633 13.65 11.71 -50.36
N THR A 634 13.08 10.98 -49.43
CA THR A 634 11.64 10.73 -49.42
C THR A 634 10.92 11.35 -48.22
N TYR A 635 11.63 11.66 -47.15
CA TYR A 635 11.09 12.26 -45.92
C TYR A 635 12.03 13.37 -45.42
N PRO A 636 11.96 14.60 -45.99
CA PRO A 636 12.83 15.68 -45.57
C PRO A 636 12.51 16.07 -44.12
N VAL A 637 13.38 15.72 -43.19
CA VAL A 637 13.37 16.25 -41.82
C VAL A 637 14.19 17.54 -41.85
N SER A 638 13.52 18.67 -41.94
CA SER A 638 14.16 19.97 -41.75
C SER A 638 14.27 20.24 -40.25
N TYR A 639 15.50 20.23 -39.72
CA TYR A 639 15.82 20.68 -38.37
C TYR A 639 15.71 22.20 -38.24
N THR A 640 14.53 22.75 -38.29
CA THR A 640 14.30 24.12 -37.86
C THR A 640 13.17 24.16 -36.88
N HIS A 641 13.54 24.19 -35.59
CA HIS A 641 12.70 24.53 -34.44
C HIS A 641 11.36 23.76 -34.35
N LEU A 642 11.40 22.52 -33.88
CA LEU A 642 10.21 21.90 -33.33
C LEU A 642 9.94 22.55 -31.96
N THR A 643 9.30 23.69 -31.92
CA THR A 643 8.58 24.14 -30.74
C THR A 643 7.37 23.23 -30.63
N LEU A 644 7.49 22.17 -29.81
CA LEU A 644 6.30 21.49 -29.28
C LEU A 644 5.46 22.57 -28.61
N PRO A 645 4.17 22.70 -28.92
CA PRO A 645 3.33 23.64 -28.20
C PRO A 645 3.37 23.24 -26.75
N THR A 646 4.04 24.03 -25.92
CA THR A 646 3.89 23.99 -24.50
C THR A 646 2.47 24.45 -24.23
N THR A 647 1.53 23.53 -24.08
CA THR A 647 0.24 23.83 -23.52
C THR A 647 0.48 24.31 -22.10
N ARG A 648 0.19 25.59 -21.89
CA ARG A 648 0.00 26.16 -20.55
C ARG A 648 -1.15 25.47 -19.85
#